data_d07abbc4722254eefb5feba9cce54ec2
#
_entry.id   d07abbc4722254eefb5feba9cce54ec2
#
_cell.length_a   1.000
_cell.length_b   1.000
_cell.length_c   1.000
_cell.angle_alpha   90.00
_cell.angle_beta   90.00
_cell.angle_gamma   90.00
#
_symmetry.space_group_name_H-M   'P 1'
#
loop_
_entity.id
_entity.type
_entity.pdbx_description
1 polymer ?
#
loop_
_entity_poly.entity_id
_entity_poly.type
_entity_poly.pdbx_seq_one_letter_code
_entity_poly.pdbx_strand_id
1 'polypeptide(L)'
;MLRKMTFLLIAVLLLVGNQVKADEGMWIPMLLKKYNIEDMQKAGFKLTAEDIYDINQACLKDAVIGLGREGRPFHHFCTGELISDQGLVVTNHHCGYGAIQAHSTLEHDYLKDGFWAMSKDEELVNEGITASFLIRMADVTADVLKGVTDDTKEKDRIKIIKENIKKIEAEAEKDSKYRANVKAYFAGNQYFLSVYEIYKDVRLVGAPPSAIGKFGGDTDNWMWPRHTGDFSMFRIYANKDNRPASFSKDNVPLKPKTSFKISLKGINEGDFTMVFGYPGTTTEYLTSYALEMMTQVDNPHKIKLRTKKLDLMRADMDASPMVRIQYSAKYAGVANSWKRWQGEIKGLNRLNAIAKKKELENKFEIWANSDEKLKAKYAGILDQMKGIYEEMTPYSLARDYALEAGLSGAELVDFALDFKKLVSLDKKDTEAIAKEVEGLKKKSAAFYKNYNLDTDKKLLAAMMSMYHENVEAKFLPEELKVIAKKYKGDYKAYAKKAMAKSILAKQSQLEDMLANYKPSMAKKIAKDPVYKMAMSILDLYKNTISPKYYELSDKVNKLQRTYMAGLMAMQSEKVFYADANSTFRVHFGKVAGYKARNAVNYDYYTTLEGIIEKDNPNIFDYDVPQKLKDLYAAKDYGRYGQNGQMNVCFAATNHTTGGNSGSPVLNANGELIGLNFDRAWEGVMSDLMYDATICRNVSLDIRYVLFIVDKFAGAGYLIDEMNIVE
;
A
#
# COMPACT_ATOMS: atom_id res chain seq x y z
N MET A 1 -35.27 -16.96 -48.00
CA MET A 1 -35.18 -16.08 -46.81
C MET A 1 -34.70 -16.84 -45.58
N LEU A 2 -35.22 -18.00 -45.23
CA LEU A 2 -34.74 -18.76 -44.03
C LEU A 2 -33.23 -19.07 -44.04
N ARG A 3 -32.62 -19.50 -45.13
CA ARG A 3 -31.18 -19.81 -45.21
C ARG A 3 -30.27 -18.59 -44.99
N LYS A 4 -30.71 -17.39 -45.35
CA LYS A 4 -29.96 -16.15 -45.07
C LYS A 4 -30.10 -15.69 -43.62
N MET A 5 -31.25 -15.94 -42.98
CA MET A 5 -31.47 -15.70 -41.56
C MET A 5 -30.63 -16.65 -40.67
N THR A 6 -30.50 -17.93 -41.07
CA THR A 6 -29.70 -18.91 -40.34
C THR A 6 -28.21 -18.57 -40.40
N PHE A 7 -27.70 -18.08 -41.54
CA PHE A 7 -26.33 -17.60 -41.66
C PHE A 7 -26.08 -16.32 -40.86
N LEU A 8 -27.08 -15.41 -40.78
CA LEU A 8 -26.98 -14.19 -39.97
C LEU A 8 -27.02 -14.52 -38.46
N LEU A 9 -27.84 -15.48 -38.03
CA LEU A 9 -27.86 -15.96 -36.64
C LEU A 9 -26.57 -16.69 -36.23
N ILE A 10 -25.98 -17.50 -37.13
CA ILE A 10 -24.68 -18.15 -36.90
C ILE A 10 -23.57 -17.14 -36.91
N ALA A 11 -23.60 -16.11 -37.76
CA ALA A 11 -22.61 -15.02 -37.74
C ALA A 11 -22.74 -14.12 -36.49
N VAL A 12 -23.94 -13.90 -35.96
CA VAL A 12 -24.20 -13.18 -34.70
C VAL A 12 -23.84 -14.06 -33.50
N LEU A 13 -23.99 -15.37 -33.55
CA LEU A 13 -23.52 -16.31 -32.53
C LEU A 13 -22.00 -16.49 -32.54
N LEU A 14 -21.32 -16.26 -33.68
CA LEU A 14 -19.85 -16.23 -33.78
C LEU A 14 -19.25 -14.85 -33.39
N LEU A 15 -20.10 -13.80 -33.34
CA LEU A 15 -19.74 -12.47 -32.84
C LEU A 15 -20.03 -12.26 -31.35
N VAL A 16 -20.66 -13.21 -30.67
CA VAL A 16 -20.57 -13.34 -29.20
C VAL A 16 -19.16 -13.89 -28.91
N GLY A 17 -18.19 -13.03 -29.21
CA GLY A 17 -16.78 -13.32 -29.07
C GLY A 17 -16.52 -13.84 -27.67
N ASN A 18 -15.71 -14.85 -27.59
CA ASN A 18 -14.98 -15.23 -26.40
C ASN A 18 -14.44 -13.94 -25.74
N GLN A 19 -15.18 -13.39 -24.80
CA GLN A 19 -14.60 -12.42 -23.89
C GLN A 19 -13.52 -13.17 -23.15
N VAL A 20 -12.29 -12.95 -23.52
CA VAL A 20 -11.12 -13.33 -22.73
C VAL A 20 -11.34 -12.73 -21.36
N LYS A 21 -11.69 -13.55 -20.37
CA LYS A 21 -11.92 -13.14 -18.98
C LYS A 21 -10.58 -12.93 -18.26
N ALA A 22 -9.64 -12.25 -18.89
CA ALA A 22 -8.24 -12.27 -18.49
C ALA A 22 -7.79 -11.11 -17.62
N ASP A 23 -8.64 -10.09 -17.38
CA ASP A 23 -8.22 -8.85 -16.74
C ASP A 23 -8.27 -8.89 -15.20
N GLU A 24 -8.91 -9.91 -14.61
CA GLU A 24 -9.06 -10.06 -13.17
C GLU A 24 -8.09 -11.09 -12.60
N GLY A 25 -7.40 -10.74 -11.52
CA GLY A 25 -6.62 -11.70 -10.74
C GLY A 25 -5.20 -11.25 -10.43
N MET A 26 -4.71 -11.78 -9.29
CA MET A 26 -3.34 -11.60 -8.78
C MET A 26 -2.69 -12.98 -8.70
N TRP A 27 -2.11 -13.42 -9.81
CA TRP A 27 -1.77 -14.81 -10.05
C TRP A 27 -0.45 -15.22 -9.40
N ILE A 28 -0.37 -16.43 -8.89
CA ILE A 28 0.85 -17.02 -8.33
C ILE A 28 1.74 -17.46 -9.48
N PRO A 29 2.98 -16.95 -9.63
CA PRO A 29 3.81 -17.17 -10.82
C PRO A 29 4.06 -18.63 -11.14
N MET A 30 4.32 -19.47 -10.12
CA MET A 30 4.57 -20.90 -10.31
C MET A 30 3.37 -21.70 -10.83
N LEU A 31 2.16 -21.12 -10.79
CA LEU A 31 0.94 -21.75 -11.26
C LEU A 31 0.48 -21.27 -12.64
N LEU A 32 1.14 -20.28 -13.24
CA LEU A 32 0.75 -19.68 -14.52
C LEU A 32 0.70 -20.72 -15.65
N LYS A 33 1.68 -21.61 -15.72
CA LYS A 33 1.69 -22.70 -16.72
C LYS A 33 0.41 -23.55 -16.69
N LYS A 34 -0.11 -23.77 -15.48
CA LYS A 34 -1.30 -24.61 -15.28
C LYS A 34 -2.60 -23.88 -15.57
N TYR A 35 -2.67 -22.59 -15.25
CA TYR A 35 -3.96 -21.90 -15.17
C TYR A 35 -4.14 -20.73 -16.13
N ASN A 36 -3.08 -20.02 -16.53
CA ASN A 36 -3.25 -18.71 -17.16
C ASN A 36 -2.49 -18.52 -18.47
N ILE A 37 -1.44 -19.27 -18.73
CA ILE A 37 -0.54 -18.99 -19.87
C ILE A 37 -1.27 -18.99 -21.21
N GLU A 38 -2.22 -19.90 -21.42
CA GLU A 38 -3.01 -19.95 -22.65
C GLU A 38 -3.87 -18.69 -22.83
N ASP A 39 -4.47 -18.19 -21.75
CA ASP A 39 -5.28 -16.97 -21.81
C ASP A 39 -4.42 -15.73 -21.99
N MET A 40 -3.24 -15.68 -21.39
CA MET A 40 -2.24 -14.63 -21.64
C MET A 40 -1.81 -14.62 -23.10
N GLN A 41 -1.54 -15.78 -23.68
CA GLN A 41 -1.15 -15.91 -25.11
C GLN A 41 -2.30 -15.52 -26.04
N LYS A 42 -3.52 -15.90 -25.74
CA LYS A 42 -4.73 -15.42 -26.49
C LYS A 42 -4.91 -13.91 -26.39
N ALA A 43 -4.50 -13.32 -25.26
CA ALA A 43 -4.51 -11.86 -25.06
C ALA A 43 -3.33 -11.14 -25.74
N GLY A 44 -2.40 -11.87 -26.38
CA GLY A 44 -1.30 -11.34 -27.15
C GLY A 44 0.10 -11.57 -26.58
N PHE A 45 0.24 -12.20 -25.40
CA PHE A 45 1.53 -12.53 -24.83
C PHE A 45 2.33 -13.51 -25.70
N LYS A 46 3.61 -13.26 -25.90
CA LYS A 46 4.44 -13.99 -26.89
C LYS A 46 5.47 -14.93 -26.27
N LEU A 47 5.61 -14.90 -24.95
CA LEU A 47 6.57 -15.70 -24.22
C LEU A 47 5.89 -16.93 -23.56
N THR A 48 6.69 -17.74 -22.89
CA THR A 48 6.25 -18.94 -22.18
C THR A 48 6.07 -18.67 -20.67
N ALA A 49 5.52 -19.63 -19.94
CA ALA A 49 5.44 -19.56 -18.48
C ALA A 49 6.82 -19.63 -17.83
N GLU A 50 7.77 -20.34 -18.45
CA GLU A 50 9.15 -20.50 -18.00
C GLU A 50 9.93 -19.18 -18.16
N ASP A 51 9.65 -18.39 -19.20
CA ASP A 51 10.22 -17.04 -19.33
C ASP A 51 9.78 -16.11 -18.19
N ILE A 52 8.59 -16.35 -17.61
CA ILE A 52 8.08 -15.60 -16.47
C ILE A 52 8.68 -16.11 -15.17
N TYR A 53 8.60 -17.43 -14.93
CA TYR A 53 9.01 -18.05 -13.68
C TYR A 53 9.69 -19.39 -13.94
N ASP A 54 10.99 -19.44 -13.67
CA ASP A 54 11.81 -20.64 -13.64
C ASP A 54 12.77 -20.60 -12.45
N ILE A 55 13.14 -21.75 -11.90
CA ILE A 55 14.08 -21.87 -10.77
C ILE A 55 15.48 -22.27 -11.22
N ASN A 56 15.63 -22.81 -12.44
CA ASN A 56 16.88 -23.36 -12.96
C ASN A 56 17.58 -22.39 -13.93
N GLN A 57 16.83 -21.49 -14.58
CA GLN A 57 17.37 -20.53 -15.53
C GLN A 57 16.91 -19.09 -15.18
N ALA A 58 17.63 -18.10 -15.70
CA ALA A 58 17.25 -16.71 -15.56
C ALA A 58 15.93 -16.43 -16.32
N CYS A 59 15.03 -15.72 -15.68
CA CYS A 59 13.72 -15.38 -16.23
C CYS A 59 13.25 -14.01 -15.72
N LEU A 60 12.13 -13.52 -16.20
CA LEU A 60 11.63 -12.16 -15.90
C LEU A 60 11.51 -11.87 -14.39
N LYS A 61 11.13 -12.87 -13.56
CA LYS A 61 11.06 -12.67 -12.09
C LYS A 61 12.38 -12.24 -11.46
N ASP A 62 13.52 -12.63 -12.04
CA ASP A 62 14.85 -12.34 -11.48
C ASP A 62 15.26 -10.86 -11.66
N ALA A 63 14.51 -10.11 -12.47
CA ALA A 63 14.69 -8.66 -12.62
C ALA A 63 13.76 -7.84 -11.71
N VAL A 64 12.86 -8.48 -10.93
CA VAL A 64 11.91 -7.79 -10.04
C VAL A 64 12.32 -7.93 -8.59
N ILE A 65 12.30 -6.83 -7.86
CA ILE A 65 12.65 -6.80 -6.44
C ILE A 65 11.49 -6.31 -5.57
N GLY A 66 11.41 -6.84 -4.37
CA GLY A 66 10.58 -6.28 -3.31
C GLY A 66 11.40 -5.31 -2.45
N LEU A 67 10.97 -4.05 -2.37
CA LEU A 67 11.59 -3.07 -1.48
C LEU A 67 11.03 -3.22 -0.08
N GLY A 68 11.88 -3.55 0.89
CA GLY A 68 11.52 -3.79 2.29
C GLY A 68 12.36 -2.98 3.27
N ARG A 69 12.19 -3.28 4.55
CA ARG A 69 13.00 -2.72 5.64
C ARG A 69 13.71 -3.83 6.40
N GLU A 70 14.92 -3.57 6.90
CA GLU A 70 15.77 -4.58 7.55
C GLU A 70 15.05 -5.36 8.66
N GLY A 71 14.26 -4.72 9.51
CA GLY A 71 13.49 -5.38 10.56
C GLY A 71 12.26 -6.16 10.08
N ARG A 72 11.81 -5.96 8.82
CA ARG A 72 10.62 -6.58 8.21
C ARG A 72 10.80 -6.79 6.71
N PRO A 73 11.78 -7.57 6.28
CA PRO A 73 12.14 -7.66 4.86
C PRO A 73 11.06 -8.28 3.97
N PHE A 74 10.14 -9.06 4.52
CA PHE A 74 9.01 -9.66 3.79
C PHE A 74 7.75 -8.80 3.77
N HIS A 75 7.79 -7.63 4.40
CA HIS A 75 6.74 -6.63 4.29
C HIS A 75 7.20 -5.60 3.26
N HIS A 76 7.04 -5.95 1.99
CA HIS A 76 7.43 -5.10 0.88
C HIS A 76 6.52 -3.87 0.84
N PHE A 77 7.10 -2.68 0.99
CA PHE A 77 6.32 -1.44 0.92
C PHE A 77 6.14 -0.97 -0.53
N CYS A 78 7.03 -1.40 -1.42
CA CYS A 78 7.01 -1.14 -2.86
C CYS A 78 7.68 -2.28 -3.62
N THR A 79 7.55 -2.24 -4.93
CA THR A 79 8.27 -3.06 -5.90
C THR A 79 9.28 -2.19 -6.64
N GLY A 80 10.28 -2.77 -7.25
CA GLY A 80 11.22 -2.13 -8.15
C GLY A 80 11.75 -3.14 -9.16
N GLU A 81 12.41 -2.66 -10.18
CA GLU A 81 12.97 -3.50 -11.23
C GLU A 81 14.38 -3.12 -11.64
N LEU A 82 15.16 -4.12 -11.99
CA LEU A 82 16.49 -3.98 -12.54
C LEU A 82 16.42 -3.60 -14.01
N ILE A 83 17.10 -2.52 -14.38
CA ILE A 83 17.16 -1.97 -15.74
C ILE A 83 18.57 -1.94 -16.31
N SER A 84 19.57 -2.46 -15.60
CA SER A 84 20.94 -2.63 -16.08
C SER A 84 21.59 -3.88 -15.53
N ASP A 85 22.72 -4.28 -16.12
CA ASP A 85 23.58 -5.36 -15.62
C ASP A 85 24.51 -4.92 -14.46
N GLN A 86 24.40 -3.68 -14.02
CA GLN A 86 25.14 -3.07 -12.92
C GLN A 86 24.27 -2.73 -11.72
N GLY A 87 23.18 -3.47 -11.52
CA GLY A 87 22.32 -3.35 -10.35
C GLY A 87 21.50 -2.06 -10.28
N LEU A 88 21.36 -1.30 -11.38
CA LEU A 88 20.52 -0.10 -11.43
C LEU A 88 19.05 -0.52 -11.38
N VAL A 89 18.33 0.12 -10.47
CA VAL A 89 16.90 -0.14 -10.17
C VAL A 89 16.10 1.11 -10.43
N VAL A 90 14.94 0.96 -11.02
CA VAL A 90 13.91 2.01 -11.04
C VAL A 90 12.71 1.59 -10.19
N THR A 91 12.09 2.54 -9.52
CA THR A 91 10.85 2.43 -8.75
C THR A 91 10.14 3.77 -8.71
N ASN A 92 9.05 3.90 -7.97
CA ASN A 92 8.36 5.19 -7.90
C ASN A 92 9.08 6.23 -7.04
N HIS A 93 8.82 7.50 -7.31
CA HIS A 93 9.27 8.63 -6.50
C HIS A 93 8.72 8.55 -5.07
N HIS A 94 7.43 8.23 -4.93
CA HIS A 94 6.82 8.10 -3.61
C HIS A 94 7.39 6.91 -2.80
N CYS A 95 7.90 5.86 -3.46
CA CYS A 95 8.63 4.77 -2.81
C CYS A 95 10.00 5.24 -2.28
N GLY A 96 10.69 6.08 -3.06
CA GLY A 96 11.97 6.69 -2.70
C GLY A 96 11.85 7.93 -1.81
N TYR A 97 10.64 8.46 -1.61
CA TYR A 97 10.42 9.76 -0.95
C TYR A 97 11.12 9.88 0.42
N GLY A 98 11.02 8.83 1.24
CA GLY A 98 11.68 8.81 2.55
C GLY A 98 13.22 8.83 2.46
N ALA A 99 13.81 8.20 1.46
CA ALA A 99 15.24 8.22 1.20
C ALA A 99 15.68 9.62 0.72
N ILE A 100 14.96 10.19 -0.25
CA ILE A 100 15.24 11.54 -0.77
C ILE A 100 15.15 12.57 0.37
N GLN A 101 14.11 12.49 1.20
CA GLN A 101 13.93 13.38 2.35
C GLN A 101 15.03 13.22 3.39
N ALA A 102 15.49 12.00 3.67
CA ALA A 102 16.53 11.75 4.66
C ALA A 102 17.86 12.39 4.28
N HIS A 103 18.15 12.50 2.98
CA HIS A 103 19.35 13.15 2.46
C HIS A 103 19.19 14.66 2.19
N SER A 104 17.96 15.21 2.27
CA SER A 104 17.72 16.64 2.08
C SER A 104 18.16 17.45 3.27
N THR A 105 18.81 18.57 3.01
CA THR A 105 19.22 19.58 4.00
C THR A 105 18.69 20.96 3.60
N LEU A 106 18.92 21.98 4.41
CA LEU A 106 18.58 23.37 4.05
C LEU A 106 19.43 23.91 2.88
N GLU A 107 20.63 23.35 2.69
CA GLU A 107 21.57 23.74 1.64
C GLU A 107 21.34 22.91 0.36
N HIS A 108 20.82 21.69 0.50
CA HIS A 108 20.54 20.75 -0.59
C HIS A 108 19.14 20.13 -0.39
N ASP A 109 18.11 20.80 -0.91
CA ASP A 109 16.74 20.32 -0.84
C ASP A 109 16.43 19.39 -2.03
N TYR A 110 16.84 18.12 -1.90
CA TYR A 110 16.64 17.11 -2.96
C TYR A 110 15.16 16.82 -3.25
N LEU A 111 14.23 17.10 -2.33
CA LEU A 111 12.81 17.01 -2.65
C LEU A 111 12.35 18.11 -3.60
N LYS A 112 12.93 19.32 -3.46
CA LYS A 112 12.60 20.48 -4.29
C LYS A 112 13.38 20.50 -5.60
N ASP A 113 14.67 20.23 -5.55
CA ASP A 113 15.60 20.46 -6.66
C ASP A 113 15.87 19.17 -7.45
N GLY A 114 15.52 17.98 -6.90
CA GLY A 114 15.92 16.69 -7.40
C GLY A 114 17.34 16.32 -6.96
N PHE A 115 17.73 15.09 -7.23
CA PHE A 115 19.08 14.58 -6.99
C PHE A 115 19.49 13.66 -8.12
N TRP A 116 20.73 13.81 -8.59
CA TRP A 116 21.34 12.92 -9.60
C TRP A 116 22.81 12.76 -9.26
N ALA A 117 23.21 11.52 -8.92
CA ALA A 117 24.61 11.17 -8.75
C ALA A 117 25.26 11.12 -10.13
N MET A 118 26.29 11.93 -10.37
CA MET A 118 26.98 11.96 -11.68
C MET A 118 28.13 10.92 -11.75
N SER A 119 28.37 10.22 -10.66
CA SER A 119 29.28 9.08 -10.55
C SER A 119 28.80 8.10 -9.48
N LYS A 120 29.32 6.87 -9.47
CA LYS A 120 28.98 5.85 -8.45
C LYS A 120 29.42 6.25 -7.04
N ASP A 121 30.43 7.11 -6.92
CA ASP A 121 30.94 7.61 -5.63
C ASP A 121 29.98 8.65 -4.99
N GLU A 122 29.12 9.27 -5.80
CA GLU A 122 28.11 10.23 -5.34
C GLU A 122 26.78 9.57 -4.93
N GLU A 123 26.61 8.26 -5.20
CA GLU A 123 25.40 7.53 -4.86
C GLU A 123 25.21 7.45 -3.33
N LEU A 124 24.02 7.85 -2.86
CA LEU A 124 23.75 8.06 -1.42
C LEU A 124 23.25 6.79 -0.74
N VAL A 125 23.90 6.39 0.34
CA VAL A 125 23.59 5.17 1.11
C VAL A 125 22.30 5.32 1.90
N ASN A 126 21.39 4.34 1.79
CA ASN A 126 20.13 4.32 2.53
C ASN A 126 20.14 3.22 3.59
N GLU A 127 20.34 3.61 4.84
CA GLU A 127 20.30 2.66 5.94
C GLU A 127 18.90 2.06 6.13
N GLY A 128 18.85 0.73 6.31
CA GLY A 128 17.63 0.01 6.66
C GLY A 128 16.68 -0.28 5.48
N ILE A 129 16.99 0.15 4.25
CA ILE A 129 16.27 -0.30 3.04
C ILE A 129 16.85 -1.64 2.58
N THR A 130 15.97 -2.56 2.15
CA THR A 130 16.38 -3.86 1.62
C THR A 130 15.75 -4.12 0.26
N ALA A 131 16.49 -4.85 -0.59
CA ALA A 131 16.02 -5.36 -1.88
C ALA A 131 15.95 -6.89 -1.83
N SER A 132 14.75 -7.45 -1.99
CA SER A 132 14.49 -8.89 -1.91
C SER A 132 14.24 -9.48 -3.30
N PHE A 133 15.02 -10.47 -3.69
CA PHE A 133 14.84 -11.24 -4.92
C PHE A 133 14.15 -12.57 -4.61
N LEU A 134 13.06 -12.89 -5.29
CA LEU A 134 12.40 -14.17 -5.19
C LEU A 134 13.22 -15.25 -5.90
N ILE A 135 13.74 -16.20 -5.16
CA ILE A 135 14.51 -17.34 -5.70
C ILE A 135 13.56 -18.47 -6.14
N ARG A 136 12.67 -18.90 -5.24
CA ARG A 136 11.69 -19.97 -5.53
C ARG A 136 10.46 -19.88 -4.66
N MET A 137 9.39 -20.48 -5.16
CA MET A 137 8.16 -20.77 -4.42
C MET A 137 7.90 -22.27 -4.38
N ALA A 138 7.17 -22.74 -3.36
CA ALA A 138 6.70 -24.11 -3.27
C ALA A 138 5.35 -24.17 -2.55
N ASP A 139 4.47 -25.08 -2.98
CA ASP A 139 3.28 -25.45 -2.20
C ASP A 139 3.71 -26.34 -1.04
N VAL A 140 3.48 -25.86 0.17
CA VAL A 140 3.82 -26.54 1.42
C VAL A 140 2.58 -26.82 2.26
N THR A 141 1.39 -26.82 1.63
CA THR A 141 0.11 -26.98 2.31
C THR A 141 0.05 -28.26 3.14
N ALA A 142 0.45 -29.38 2.57
CA ALA A 142 0.44 -30.67 3.27
C ALA A 142 1.36 -30.69 4.52
N ASP A 143 2.55 -30.10 4.38
CA ASP A 143 3.52 -30.03 5.48
C ASP A 143 3.08 -29.08 6.58
N VAL A 144 2.51 -27.92 6.21
CA VAL A 144 1.96 -26.94 7.17
C VAL A 144 0.78 -27.51 7.94
N LEU A 145 -0.10 -28.26 7.27
CA LEU A 145 -1.29 -28.85 7.88
C LEU A 145 -1.04 -30.23 8.51
N LYS A 146 0.18 -30.74 8.49
CA LYS A 146 0.52 -32.04 9.11
C LYS A 146 0.18 -32.04 10.60
N GLY A 147 -0.67 -33.01 11.00
CA GLY A 147 -1.18 -33.12 12.37
C GLY A 147 -2.44 -32.29 12.66
N VAL A 148 -2.98 -31.58 11.68
CA VAL A 148 -4.29 -30.93 11.74
C VAL A 148 -5.35 -31.87 11.18
N THR A 149 -6.45 -32.06 11.93
CA THR A 149 -7.63 -32.84 11.52
C THR A 149 -8.87 -31.94 11.61
N ASP A 150 -9.99 -32.41 11.11
CA ASP A 150 -11.27 -31.68 11.19
C ASP A 150 -11.73 -31.47 12.64
N ASP A 151 -11.36 -32.36 13.56
CA ASP A 151 -11.67 -32.25 14.99
C ASP A 151 -10.69 -31.40 15.79
N THR A 152 -9.62 -30.89 15.15
CA THR A 152 -8.60 -30.08 15.81
C THR A 152 -9.19 -28.73 16.23
N LYS A 153 -9.18 -28.42 17.53
CA LYS A 153 -9.64 -27.12 18.05
C LYS A 153 -8.82 -25.98 17.43
N GLU A 154 -9.45 -24.86 17.12
CA GLU A 154 -8.82 -23.75 16.39
C GLU A 154 -7.53 -23.25 17.08
N LYS A 155 -7.51 -23.15 18.41
CA LYS A 155 -6.30 -22.77 19.17
C LYS A 155 -5.14 -23.74 18.94
N ASP A 156 -5.42 -25.05 18.92
CA ASP A 156 -4.41 -26.10 18.70
C ASP A 156 -3.97 -26.11 17.23
N ARG A 157 -4.91 -25.94 16.32
CA ARG A 157 -4.64 -25.78 14.87
C ARG A 157 -3.65 -24.63 14.62
N ILE A 158 -3.90 -23.46 15.18
CA ILE A 158 -2.99 -22.30 15.03
C ILE A 158 -1.60 -22.63 15.57
N LYS A 159 -1.51 -23.31 16.71
CA LYS A 159 -0.23 -23.71 17.32
C LYS A 159 0.53 -24.68 16.43
N ILE A 160 -0.13 -25.75 15.96
CA ILE A 160 0.48 -26.78 15.07
C ILE A 160 1.00 -26.11 13.80
N ILE A 161 0.18 -25.30 13.14
CA ILE A 161 0.55 -24.59 11.92
C ILE A 161 1.77 -23.70 12.14
N LYS A 162 1.79 -22.92 13.22
CA LYS A 162 2.92 -22.05 13.56
C LYS A 162 4.22 -22.83 13.78
N GLU A 163 4.15 -23.96 14.46
CA GLU A 163 5.30 -24.83 14.68
C GLU A 163 5.80 -25.47 13.38
N ASN A 164 4.89 -25.93 12.52
CA ASN A 164 5.25 -26.50 11.22
C ASN A 164 5.85 -25.44 10.28
N ILE A 165 5.26 -24.25 10.19
CA ILE A 165 5.81 -23.13 9.42
C ILE A 165 7.25 -22.83 9.86
N LYS A 166 7.49 -22.70 11.18
CA LYS A 166 8.83 -22.43 11.70
C LYS A 166 9.86 -23.49 11.29
N LYS A 167 9.46 -24.76 11.24
CA LYS A 167 10.34 -25.86 10.78
C LYS A 167 10.63 -25.77 9.29
N ILE A 168 9.61 -25.47 8.47
CA ILE A 168 9.73 -25.35 7.01
C ILE A 168 10.64 -24.15 6.65
N GLU A 169 10.44 -23.00 7.30
CA GLU A 169 11.27 -21.81 7.10
C GLU A 169 12.73 -22.07 7.51
N ALA A 170 12.96 -22.67 8.69
CA ALA A 170 14.30 -23.01 9.17
C ALA A 170 15.03 -23.99 8.23
N GLU A 171 14.33 -24.98 7.66
CA GLU A 171 14.89 -25.91 6.68
C GLU A 171 15.28 -25.20 5.39
N ALA A 172 14.43 -24.25 4.92
CA ALA A 172 14.70 -23.49 3.70
C ALA A 172 15.84 -22.47 3.87
N GLU A 173 16.15 -22.08 5.12
CA GLU A 173 17.21 -21.12 5.49
C GLU A 173 18.53 -21.79 5.90
N LYS A 174 18.69 -23.12 5.82
CA LYS A 174 19.93 -23.82 6.18
C LYS A 174 21.16 -23.25 5.47
N ASP A 175 21.03 -22.86 4.21
CA ASP A 175 22.01 -22.04 3.53
C ASP A 175 21.79 -20.59 3.95
N SER A 176 22.67 -20.06 4.78
CA SER A 176 22.56 -18.74 5.47
C SER A 176 22.37 -17.53 4.55
N LYS A 177 22.55 -17.67 3.23
CA LYS A 177 22.31 -16.59 2.27
C LYS A 177 20.83 -16.35 1.97
N TYR A 178 19.96 -17.34 2.24
CA TYR A 178 18.54 -17.25 1.95
C TYR A 178 17.74 -16.92 3.20
N ARG A 179 16.58 -16.30 2.94
CA ARG A 179 15.53 -16.07 3.94
C ARG A 179 14.23 -16.63 3.38
N ALA A 180 13.42 -17.19 4.25
CA ALA A 180 12.21 -17.89 3.88
C ALA A 180 10.98 -17.31 4.59
N ASN A 181 9.84 -17.37 3.92
CA ASN A 181 8.57 -16.96 4.49
C ASN A 181 7.43 -17.83 3.95
N VAL A 182 6.65 -18.42 4.85
CA VAL A 182 5.43 -19.18 4.52
C VAL A 182 4.22 -18.30 4.76
N LYS A 183 3.38 -18.17 3.76
CA LYS A 183 2.13 -17.39 3.83
C LYS A 183 0.90 -18.27 3.58
N ALA A 184 -0.21 -17.90 4.22
CA ALA A 184 -1.51 -18.48 3.97
C ALA A 184 -2.16 -17.86 2.73
N TYR A 185 -2.84 -18.66 1.95
CA TYR A 185 -3.63 -18.29 0.76
C TYR A 185 -5.04 -18.86 0.90
N PHE A 186 -6.01 -18.27 0.19
CA PHE A 186 -7.39 -18.72 0.20
C PHE A 186 -7.94 -18.88 1.63
N ALA A 187 -7.77 -17.82 2.45
CA ALA A 187 -8.18 -17.80 3.87
C ALA A 187 -7.54 -18.91 4.74
N GLY A 188 -6.37 -19.42 4.37
CA GLY A 188 -5.65 -20.47 5.10
C GLY A 188 -6.04 -21.90 4.70
N ASN A 189 -6.59 -22.09 3.49
CA ASN A 189 -6.81 -23.38 2.87
C ASN A 189 -5.57 -23.90 2.13
N GLN A 190 -4.66 -23.00 1.73
CA GLN A 190 -3.39 -23.35 1.11
C GLN A 190 -2.25 -22.53 1.73
N TYR A 191 -1.02 -23.04 1.61
CA TYR A 191 0.18 -22.39 2.14
C TYR A 191 1.32 -22.51 1.14
N PHE A 192 1.96 -21.37 0.85
CA PHE A 192 3.12 -21.35 -0.05
C PHE A 192 4.33 -20.79 0.67
N LEU A 193 5.45 -21.48 0.49
CA LEU A 193 6.79 -21.04 0.85
C LEU A 193 7.33 -20.14 -0.24
N SER A 194 7.91 -19.00 0.13
CA SER A 194 8.72 -18.14 -0.73
C SER A 194 10.12 -18.02 -0.13
N VAL A 195 11.15 -18.23 -0.95
CA VAL A 195 12.55 -18.12 -0.56
C VAL A 195 13.18 -16.96 -1.27
N TYR A 196 13.89 -16.11 -0.53
CA TYR A 196 14.45 -14.84 -1.01
C TYR A 196 15.96 -14.76 -0.76
N GLU A 197 16.66 -14.05 -1.64
CA GLU A 197 17.97 -13.46 -1.39
C GLU A 197 17.78 -11.96 -1.13
N ILE A 198 18.36 -11.42 -0.02
CA ILE A 198 18.04 -10.08 0.46
C ILE A 198 19.33 -9.24 0.56
N TYR A 199 19.40 -8.19 -0.25
CA TYR A 199 20.47 -7.21 -0.27
C TYR A 199 20.15 -6.02 0.65
N LYS A 200 21.17 -5.47 1.30
CA LYS A 200 21.04 -4.41 2.30
C LYS A 200 21.76 -3.11 1.93
N ASP A 201 22.67 -3.14 0.97
CA ASP A 201 23.33 -1.94 0.46
C ASP A 201 22.58 -1.44 -0.78
N VAL A 202 21.63 -0.55 -0.55
CA VAL A 202 20.78 0.06 -1.58
C VAL A 202 21.00 1.57 -1.55
N ARG A 203 21.53 2.13 -2.65
CA ARG A 203 21.91 3.54 -2.72
C ARG A 203 20.99 4.32 -3.65
N LEU A 204 20.70 5.56 -3.31
CA LEU A 204 19.94 6.49 -4.15
C LEU A 204 20.87 7.00 -5.27
N VAL A 205 20.44 6.82 -6.51
CA VAL A 205 21.15 7.24 -7.74
C VAL A 205 20.55 8.51 -8.30
N GLY A 206 19.22 8.59 -8.31
CA GLY A 206 18.55 9.76 -8.86
C GLY A 206 17.07 9.83 -8.54
N ALA A 207 16.58 11.04 -8.49
CA ALA A 207 15.15 11.34 -8.37
C ALA A 207 14.88 12.72 -8.97
N PRO A 208 13.81 12.89 -9.75
CA PRO A 208 13.40 14.21 -10.20
C PRO A 208 12.90 15.06 -9.03
N PRO A 209 12.85 16.39 -9.15
CA PRO A 209 12.21 17.26 -8.17
C PRO A 209 10.74 16.86 -7.96
N SER A 210 10.20 17.12 -6.76
CA SER A 210 8.77 16.82 -6.46
C SER A 210 7.80 17.49 -7.43
N ALA A 211 8.17 18.60 -8.02
CA ALA A 211 7.42 19.27 -9.10
C ALA A 211 7.24 18.41 -10.37
N ILE A 212 8.02 17.31 -10.50
CA ILE A 212 7.88 16.27 -11.53
C ILE A 212 7.42 14.96 -10.87
N GLY A 213 8.17 14.49 -9.87
CA GLY A 213 7.96 13.18 -9.22
C GLY A 213 6.68 13.09 -8.39
N LYS A 214 6.11 14.22 -8.00
CA LYS A 214 4.84 14.34 -7.26
C LYS A 214 3.92 15.42 -7.86
N PHE A 215 4.02 15.68 -9.16
CA PHE A 215 3.17 16.65 -9.85
C PHE A 215 1.68 16.33 -9.65
N GLY A 216 0.88 17.37 -9.32
CA GLY A 216 -0.53 17.22 -8.97
C GLY A 216 -0.78 16.88 -7.50
N GLY A 217 0.28 16.55 -6.72
CA GLY A 217 0.25 16.37 -5.27
C GLY A 217 -0.89 15.48 -4.77
N ASP A 218 -1.54 15.90 -3.68
CA ASP A 218 -2.68 15.19 -3.11
C ASP A 218 -3.97 15.42 -3.89
N THR A 219 -4.03 16.48 -4.72
CA THR A 219 -5.19 16.81 -5.57
C THR A 219 -5.40 15.72 -6.63
N ASP A 220 -4.33 15.30 -7.30
CA ASP A 220 -4.38 14.30 -8.35
C ASP A 220 -4.18 12.86 -7.83
N ASN A 221 -3.92 12.65 -6.55
CA ASN A 221 -3.80 11.33 -5.95
C ASN A 221 -5.08 10.51 -6.16
N TRP A 222 -4.98 9.27 -6.63
CA TRP A 222 -6.07 8.39 -7.09
C TRP A 222 -6.84 8.90 -8.32
N MET A 223 -6.44 9.99 -8.96
CA MET A 223 -7.22 10.56 -10.05
C MET A 223 -6.66 10.16 -11.41
N TRP A 224 -7.56 10.08 -12.40
CA TRP A 224 -7.25 10.06 -13.80
C TRP A 224 -8.06 11.18 -14.49
N PRO A 225 -7.50 11.95 -15.43
CA PRO A 225 -6.16 11.87 -16.05
C PRO A 225 -5.02 12.26 -15.09
N ARG A 226 -3.91 11.55 -15.15
CA ARG A 226 -2.74 11.71 -14.30
C ARG A 226 -1.52 12.17 -15.10
N HIS A 227 -0.68 13.05 -14.52
CA HIS A 227 0.47 13.65 -15.18
C HIS A 227 1.74 13.62 -14.32
N THR A 228 1.83 12.69 -13.42
CA THR A 228 2.92 12.61 -12.45
C THR A 228 4.08 11.77 -12.98
N GLY A 229 5.29 12.32 -12.98
CA GLY A 229 6.52 11.60 -13.29
C GLY A 229 7.04 10.81 -12.08
N ASP A 230 6.23 9.87 -11.56
CA ASP A 230 6.45 9.18 -10.29
C ASP A 230 7.52 8.10 -10.41
N PHE A 231 8.80 8.50 -10.45
CA PHE A 231 9.93 7.56 -10.44
C PHE A 231 11.10 8.04 -9.59
N SER A 232 11.91 7.10 -9.13
CA SER A 232 13.23 7.30 -8.53
C SER A 232 14.13 6.12 -8.85
N MET A 233 15.44 6.34 -8.82
CA MET A 233 16.44 5.35 -9.20
C MET A 233 17.35 5.03 -8.02
N PHE A 234 17.60 3.74 -7.84
CA PHE A 234 18.51 3.21 -6.84
C PHE A 234 19.52 2.27 -7.49
N ARG A 235 20.59 1.93 -6.77
CA ARG A 235 21.48 0.86 -7.16
C ARG A 235 21.70 -0.10 -6.00
N ILE A 236 21.64 -1.39 -6.31
CA ILE A 236 21.96 -2.44 -5.36
C ILE A 236 23.44 -2.74 -5.44
N TYR A 237 24.07 -2.83 -4.28
CA TYR A 237 25.46 -3.20 -4.11
C TYR A 237 25.60 -4.56 -3.45
N ALA A 238 26.65 -5.28 -3.82
CA ALA A 238 27.01 -6.59 -3.30
C ALA A 238 28.49 -6.60 -2.87
N ASN A 239 28.91 -7.60 -2.12
CA ASN A 239 30.34 -7.81 -1.92
C ASN A 239 31.06 -8.26 -3.22
N LYS A 240 32.37 -8.38 -3.18
CA LYS A 240 33.19 -8.76 -4.38
C LYS A 240 32.82 -10.13 -4.97
N ASP A 241 32.18 -11.01 -4.19
CA ASP A 241 31.68 -12.31 -4.64
C ASP A 241 30.24 -12.25 -5.17
N ASN A 242 29.71 -11.05 -5.40
CA ASN A 242 28.35 -10.78 -5.83
C ASN A 242 27.26 -11.33 -4.87
N ARG A 243 27.53 -11.29 -3.55
CA ARG A 243 26.62 -11.78 -2.51
C ARG A 243 26.09 -10.66 -1.65
N PRO A 244 24.92 -10.85 -0.99
CA PRO A 244 24.37 -9.90 -0.04
C PRO A 244 25.36 -9.51 1.04
N ALA A 245 25.51 -8.21 1.28
CA ALA A 245 26.34 -7.65 2.35
C ALA A 245 25.68 -6.43 2.95
N SER A 246 26.06 -6.09 4.17
CA SER A 246 25.80 -4.76 4.73
C SER A 246 26.63 -3.72 4.01
N PHE A 247 26.26 -2.44 4.15
CA PHE A 247 27.02 -1.36 3.53
C PHE A 247 28.53 -1.46 3.82
N SER A 248 29.31 -1.34 2.78
CA SER A 248 30.77 -1.19 2.81
C SER A 248 31.21 -0.34 1.62
N LYS A 249 32.30 0.44 1.82
CA LYS A 249 32.96 1.15 0.69
C LYS A 249 33.56 0.19 -0.34
N ASP A 250 33.84 -1.06 0.06
CA ASP A 250 34.42 -2.09 -0.82
C ASP A 250 33.35 -2.83 -1.63
N ASN A 251 32.07 -2.60 -1.36
CA ASN A 251 30.99 -3.21 -2.14
C ASN A 251 30.97 -2.66 -3.56
N VAL A 252 30.61 -3.53 -4.48
CA VAL A 252 30.54 -3.26 -5.93
C VAL A 252 29.09 -3.34 -6.40
N PRO A 253 28.72 -2.68 -7.50
CA PRO A 253 27.39 -2.84 -8.09
C PRO A 253 27.04 -4.31 -8.29
N LEU A 254 25.81 -4.68 -7.91
CA LEU A 254 25.29 -6.03 -8.12
C LEU A 254 25.32 -6.39 -9.61
N LYS A 255 25.82 -7.58 -9.93
CA LYS A 255 25.65 -8.20 -11.24
C LYS A 255 24.44 -9.13 -11.19
N PRO A 256 23.26 -8.69 -11.67
CA PRO A 256 22.06 -9.49 -11.60
C PRO A 256 22.08 -10.64 -12.61
N LYS A 257 21.19 -11.64 -12.42
CA LYS A 257 21.00 -12.73 -13.39
C LYS A 257 20.42 -12.22 -14.71
N THR A 258 19.59 -11.19 -14.65
CA THR A 258 18.96 -10.52 -15.79
C THR A 258 18.46 -9.13 -15.38
N SER A 259 18.25 -8.29 -16.38
CA SER A 259 17.58 -6.98 -16.26
C SER A 259 16.58 -6.83 -17.40
N PHE A 260 15.61 -5.95 -17.23
CA PHE A 260 14.62 -5.71 -18.29
C PHE A 260 15.21 -4.94 -19.47
N LYS A 261 14.83 -5.37 -20.67
CA LYS A 261 14.95 -4.56 -21.88
C LYS A 261 13.89 -3.47 -21.85
N ILE A 262 14.25 -2.26 -22.22
CA ILE A 262 13.35 -1.11 -22.22
C ILE A 262 12.87 -0.83 -23.65
N SER A 263 11.58 -0.81 -23.89
CA SER A 263 11.01 -0.55 -25.21
C SER A 263 10.68 0.92 -25.42
N LEU A 264 11.18 1.50 -26.51
CA LEU A 264 10.83 2.83 -26.99
C LEU A 264 9.69 2.83 -28.02
N LYS A 265 9.15 1.67 -28.38
CA LYS A 265 8.10 1.53 -29.43
C LYS A 265 6.79 2.24 -29.12
N GLY A 266 6.61 2.62 -27.87
CA GLY A 266 5.38 3.25 -27.42
C GLY A 266 4.27 2.26 -27.06
N ILE A 267 3.09 2.83 -26.78
CA ILE A 267 1.91 2.09 -26.37
C ILE A 267 0.71 2.51 -27.23
N ASN A 268 -0.20 1.58 -27.46
CA ASN A 268 -1.47 1.82 -28.15
C ASN A 268 -2.61 1.17 -27.36
N GLU A 269 -3.84 1.63 -27.59
CA GLU A 269 -5.02 1.02 -27.01
C GLU A 269 -5.15 -0.46 -27.44
N GLY A 270 -5.40 -1.33 -26.49
CA GLY A 270 -5.50 -2.77 -26.70
C GLY A 270 -4.18 -3.54 -26.59
N ASP A 271 -3.04 -2.88 -26.50
CA ASP A 271 -1.74 -3.56 -26.30
C ASP A 271 -1.76 -4.37 -25.00
N PHE A 272 -1.23 -5.59 -25.07
CA PHE A 272 -1.07 -6.46 -23.92
C PHE A 272 -0.15 -5.83 -22.87
N THR A 273 -0.54 -5.95 -21.60
CA THR A 273 0.25 -5.52 -20.46
C THR A 273 0.36 -6.61 -19.40
N MET A 274 1.53 -6.71 -18.79
CA MET A 274 1.78 -7.58 -17.64
C MET A 274 2.51 -6.80 -16.55
N VAL A 275 2.01 -6.91 -15.30
CA VAL A 275 2.59 -6.27 -14.13
C VAL A 275 3.09 -7.33 -13.18
N PHE A 276 4.33 -7.19 -12.73
CA PHE A 276 4.93 -8.01 -11.68
C PHE A 276 5.08 -7.21 -10.40
N GLY A 277 4.75 -7.77 -9.24
CA GLY A 277 5.02 -7.08 -8.02
C GLY A 277 4.58 -7.79 -6.75
N TYR A 278 4.64 -7.03 -5.66
CA TYR A 278 4.32 -7.49 -4.32
C TYR A 278 3.06 -6.79 -3.79
N PRO A 279 1.85 -7.10 -4.34
CA PRO A 279 0.60 -6.50 -3.89
C PRO A 279 0.38 -6.79 -2.41
N GLY A 280 -0.01 -5.75 -1.65
CA GLY A 280 -0.11 -5.81 -0.20
C GLY A 280 -1.27 -6.68 0.29
N THR A 281 -2.50 -6.19 0.13
CA THR A 281 -3.69 -6.90 0.66
C THR A 281 -4.92 -6.59 -0.16
N THR A 282 -5.64 -7.64 -0.57
CA THR A 282 -7.01 -7.59 -1.08
C THR A 282 -7.91 -8.49 -0.22
N THR A 283 -9.22 -8.34 -0.36
CA THR A 283 -10.22 -9.14 0.37
C THR A 283 -11.44 -9.39 -0.50
N GLU A 284 -11.21 -9.98 -1.69
CA GLU A 284 -12.23 -10.23 -2.70
C GLU A 284 -13.34 -11.17 -2.20
N TYR A 285 -12.99 -12.14 -1.36
CA TYR A 285 -13.90 -13.22 -0.96
C TYR A 285 -14.66 -12.94 0.34
N LEU A 286 -14.73 -11.68 0.78
CA LEU A 286 -15.55 -11.30 1.93
C LEU A 286 -17.05 -11.48 1.63
N THR A 287 -17.83 -11.74 2.69
CA THR A 287 -19.29 -11.83 2.62
C THR A 287 -19.95 -10.46 2.51
N SER A 288 -21.25 -10.46 2.15
CA SER A 288 -22.07 -9.26 2.13
C SER A 288 -22.11 -8.56 3.49
N TYR A 289 -22.11 -9.30 4.59
CA TYR A 289 -22.10 -8.76 5.96
C TYR A 289 -20.87 -7.91 6.27
N ALA A 290 -19.69 -8.36 5.81
CA ALA A 290 -18.46 -7.59 5.92
C ALA A 290 -18.52 -6.29 5.10
N LEU A 291 -19.04 -6.36 3.87
CA LEU A 291 -19.21 -5.20 3.01
C LEU A 291 -20.22 -4.20 3.60
N GLU A 292 -21.32 -4.69 4.18
CA GLU A 292 -22.31 -3.86 4.88
C GLU A 292 -21.67 -3.12 6.07
N MET A 293 -20.98 -3.84 6.95
CA MET A 293 -20.29 -3.20 8.10
C MET A 293 -19.30 -2.14 7.62
N MET A 294 -18.49 -2.45 6.61
CA MET A 294 -17.47 -1.54 6.08
C MET A 294 -18.06 -0.30 5.40
N THR A 295 -19.09 -0.48 4.55
CA THR A 295 -19.64 0.61 3.74
C THR A 295 -20.69 1.44 4.45
N GLN A 296 -21.38 0.88 5.45
CA GLN A 296 -22.45 1.57 6.17
C GLN A 296 -22.04 2.09 7.55
N VAL A 297 -20.96 1.52 8.15
CA VAL A 297 -20.51 1.89 9.50
C VAL A 297 -19.05 2.38 9.47
N ASP A 298 -18.08 1.51 9.19
CA ASP A 298 -16.66 1.83 9.39
C ASP A 298 -16.19 3.00 8.52
N ASN A 299 -16.32 2.87 7.18
CA ASN A 299 -15.84 3.90 6.26
C ASN A 299 -16.57 5.24 6.40
N PRO A 300 -17.93 5.31 6.54
CA PRO A 300 -18.61 6.59 6.76
C PRO A 300 -18.12 7.35 7.99
N HIS A 301 -17.92 6.65 9.11
CA HIS A 301 -17.43 7.27 10.35
C HIS A 301 -15.97 7.72 10.24
N LYS A 302 -15.10 6.91 9.64
CA LYS A 302 -13.70 7.32 9.35
C LYS A 302 -13.63 8.51 8.41
N ILE A 303 -14.45 8.53 7.35
CA ILE A 303 -14.56 9.67 6.44
C ILE A 303 -15.00 10.92 7.21
N LYS A 304 -16.04 10.84 8.04
CA LYS A 304 -16.55 11.96 8.86
C LYS A 304 -15.45 12.53 9.77
N LEU A 305 -14.70 11.68 10.46
CA LEU A 305 -13.59 12.08 11.34
C LEU A 305 -12.49 12.77 10.55
N ARG A 306 -12.04 12.16 9.44
CA ARG A 306 -10.96 12.70 8.63
C ARG A 306 -11.35 13.94 7.87
N THR A 307 -12.60 14.08 7.41
CA THR A 307 -13.10 15.34 6.84
C THR A 307 -12.90 16.48 7.83
N LYS A 308 -13.36 16.30 9.07
CA LYS A 308 -13.20 17.33 10.11
C LYS A 308 -11.73 17.66 10.40
N LYS A 309 -10.89 16.62 10.43
CA LYS A 309 -9.43 16.77 10.64
C LYS A 309 -8.78 17.55 9.50
N LEU A 310 -9.09 17.19 8.26
CA LEU A 310 -8.57 17.85 7.06
C LEU A 310 -9.03 19.31 6.95
N ASP A 311 -10.30 19.61 7.23
CA ASP A 311 -10.83 20.99 7.23
C ASP A 311 -10.04 21.89 8.20
N LEU A 312 -9.79 21.41 9.42
CA LEU A 312 -9.04 22.16 10.43
C LEU A 312 -7.58 22.36 10.03
N MET A 313 -6.93 21.31 9.52
CA MET A 313 -5.54 21.40 9.05
C MET A 313 -5.42 22.33 7.84
N ARG A 314 -6.33 22.23 6.85
CA ARG A 314 -6.34 23.07 5.65
C ARG A 314 -6.47 24.54 6.02
N ALA A 315 -7.44 24.88 6.85
CA ALA A 315 -7.65 26.28 7.27
C ALA A 315 -6.39 26.91 7.90
N ASP A 316 -5.64 26.14 8.69
CA ASP A 316 -4.42 26.63 9.33
C ASP A 316 -3.21 26.65 8.37
N MET A 317 -3.14 25.68 7.45
CA MET A 317 -2.12 25.65 6.39
C MET A 317 -2.28 26.83 5.41
N ASP A 318 -3.51 27.17 5.06
CA ASP A 318 -3.80 28.32 4.16
C ASP A 318 -3.50 29.66 4.85
N ALA A 319 -3.69 29.73 6.19
CA ALA A 319 -3.41 30.94 6.96
C ALA A 319 -1.91 31.18 7.27
N SER A 320 -1.05 30.13 7.16
CA SER A 320 0.36 30.24 7.57
C SER A 320 1.29 29.34 6.75
N PRO A 321 2.25 29.92 6.01
CA PRO A 321 3.29 29.15 5.32
C PRO A 321 4.07 28.19 6.24
N MET A 322 4.33 28.59 7.48
CA MET A 322 4.99 27.76 8.48
C MET A 322 4.15 26.51 8.78
N VAL A 323 2.85 26.68 9.07
CA VAL A 323 1.93 25.56 9.33
C VAL A 323 1.81 24.66 8.11
N ARG A 324 1.79 25.25 6.90
CA ARG A 324 1.78 24.49 5.66
C ARG A 324 2.99 23.54 5.56
N ILE A 325 4.20 24.02 5.83
CA ILE A 325 5.41 23.18 5.83
C ILE A 325 5.31 22.07 6.88
N GLN A 326 4.85 22.38 8.09
CA GLN A 326 4.73 21.44 9.20
C GLN A 326 3.67 20.33 8.95
N TYR A 327 2.60 20.65 8.22
CA TYR A 327 1.41 19.79 8.13
C TYR A 327 1.19 19.15 6.76
N SER A 328 1.89 19.54 5.70
CA SER A 328 1.67 18.99 4.34
C SER A 328 1.76 17.48 4.29
N ALA A 329 2.81 16.86 4.84
CA ALA A 329 2.96 15.41 4.85
C ALA A 329 1.89 14.71 5.71
N LYS A 330 1.50 15.33 6.84
CA LYS A 330 0.44 14.80 7.73
C LYS A 330 -0.92 14.88 7.06
N TYR A 331 -1.21 16.01 6.40
CA TYR A 331 -2.42 16.21 5.61
C TYR A 331 -2.54 15.15 4.51
N ALA A 332 -1.48 14.95 3.73
CA ALA A 332 -1.41 13.95 2.68
C ALA A 332 -1.71 12.54 3.20
N GLY A 333 -1.10 12.15 4.33
CA GLY A 333 -1.35 10.86 4.97
C GLY A 333 -2.80 10.65 5.40
N VAL A 334 -3.46 11.69 5.93
CA VAL A 334 -4.88 11.66 6.29
C VAL A 334 -5.77 11.61 5.06
N ALA A 335 -5.48 12.44 4.04
CA ALA A 335 -6.25 12.59 2.82
C ALA A 335 -6.23 11.32 1.95
N ASN A 336 -5.11 10.61 1.89
CA ASN A 336 -4.94 9.42 1.06
C ASN A 336 -6.02 8.35 1.33
N SER A 337 -6.14 7.88 2.56
CA SER A 337 -7.16 6.88 2.91
C SER A 337 -8.58 7.47 2.91
N TRP A 338 -8.75 8.74 3.30
CA TRP A 338 -10.03 9.44 3.26
C TRP A 338 -10.62 9.45 1.83
N LYS A 339 -9.80 9.77 0.82
CA LYS A 339 -10.19 9.78 -0.58
C LYS A 339 -10.47 8.37 -1.11
N ARG A 340 -9.63 7.40 -0.72
CA ARG A 340 -9.81 5.98 -1.06
C ARG A 340 -11.15 5.45 -0.54
N TRP A 341 -11.48 5.61 0.74
CA TRP A 341 -12.74 5.10 1.30
C TRP A 341 -13.98 5.69 0.65
N GLN A 342 -13.94 6.96 0.23
CA GLN A 342 -15.03 7.56 -0.55
C GLN A 342 -15.18 6.89 -1.91
N GLY A 343 -14.09 6.63 -2.60
CA GLY A 343 -14.08 5.91 -3.87
C GLY A 343 -14.55 4.46 -3.72
N GLU A 344 -14.11 3.75 -2.67
CA GLU A 344 -14.55 2.39 -2.35
C GLU A 344 -16.09 2.33 -2.18
N ILE A 345 -16.67 3.16 -1.33
CA ILE A 345 -18.12 3.19 -1.13
C ILE A 345 -18.84 3.47 -2.44
N LYS A 346 -18.37 4.47 -3.19
CA LYS A 346 -18.99 4.87 -4.46
C LYS A 346 -18.90 3.76 -5.51
N GLY A 347 -17.74 3.11 -5.62
CA GLY A 347 -17.51 2.00 -6.55
C GLY A 347 -18.35 0.77 -6.21
N LEU A 348 -18.36 0.35 -4.94
CA LEU A 348 -19.15 -0.78 -4.47
C LEU A 348 -20.65 -0.55 -4.65
N ASN A 349 -21.15 0.66 -4.39
CA ASN A 349 -22.55 1.02 -4.65
C ASN A 349 -22.87 0.98 -6.15
N ARG A 350 -21.98 1.52 -7.00
CA ARG A 350 -22.14 1.49 -8.47
C ARG A 350 -22.23 0.05 -8.99
N LEU A 351 -21.43 -0.86 -8.44
CA LEU A 351 -21.42 -2.28 -8.81
C LEU A 351 -22.59 -3.07 -8.22
N ASN A 352 -23.35 -2.47 -7.33
CA ASN A 352 -24.36 -3.19 -6.52
C ASN A 352 -23.73 -4.39 -5.78
N ALA A 353 -22.53 -4.17 -5.23
CA ALA A 353 -21.65 -5.23 -4.72
C ALA A 353 -22.31 -6.09 -3.63
N ILE A 354 -23.00 -5.46 -2.67
CA ILE A 354 -23.72 -6.18 -1.59
C ILE A 354 -24.76 -7.15 -2.16
N ALA A 355 -25.55 -6.72 -3.15
CA ALA A 355 -26.56 -7.60 -3.76
C ALA A 355 -25.92 -8.75 -4.53
N LYS A 356 -24.84 -8.51 -5.27
CA LYS A 356 -24.07 -9.57 -5.95
C LYS A 356 -23.49 -10.60 -4.97
N LYS A 357 -22.96 -10.14 -3.83
CA LYS A 357 -22.48 -11.06 -2.78
C LYS A 357 -23.62 -11.87 -2.19
N LYS A 358 -24.77 -11.26 -1.88
CA LYS A 358 -25.97 -11.96 -1.39
C LYS A 358 -26.48 -13.01 -2.39
N GLU A 359 -26.43 -12.71 -3.68
CA GLU A 359 -26.78 -13.70 -4.71
C GLU A 359 -25.86 -14.91 -4.70
N LEU A 360 -24.54 -14.68 -4.58
CA LEU A 360 -23.55 -15.75 -4.47
C LEU A 360 -23.74 -16.55 -3.17
N GLU A 361 -24.01 -15.90 -2.06
CA GLU A 361 -24.29 -16.49 -0.75
C GLU A 361 -25.55 -17.36 -0.78
N ASN A 362 -26.61 -16.90 -1.45
CA ASN A 362 -27.81 -17.70 -1.66
C ASN A 362 -27.54 -18.98 -2.50
N LYS A 363 -26.73 -18.87 -3.55
CA LYS A 363 -26.30 -20.04 -4.35
C LYS A 363 -25.47 -20.99 -3.48
N PHE A 364 -24.62 -20.46 -2.64
CA PHE A 364 -23.81 -21.24 -1.70
C PHE A 364 -24.70 -22.00 -0.69
N GLU A 365 -25.69 -21.36 -0.09
CA GLU A 365 -26.61 -22.03 0.85
C GLU A 365 -27.42 -23.14 0.19
N ILE A 366 -27.91 -22.93 -1.04
CA ILE A 366 -28.60 -23.98 -1.81
C ILE A 366 -27.66 -25.17 -2.04
N TRP A 367 -26.43 -24.92 -2.48
CA TRP A 367 -25.44 -25.95 -2.73
C TRP A 367 -25.03 -26.66 -1.41
N ALA A 368 -24.80 -25.93 -0.33
CA ALA A 368 -24.43 -26.48 0.96
C ALA A 368 -25.50 -27.41 1.56
N ASN A 369 -26.78 -27.20 1.21
CA ASN A 369 -27.90 -28.02 1.66
C ASN A 369 -28.31 -29.13 0.66
N SER A 370 -27.62 -29.31 -0.46
CA SER A 370 -27.99 -30.25 -1.52
C SER A 370 -27.61 -31.71 -1.21
N ASP A 371 -26.69 -31.93 -0.28
CA ASP A 371 -26.18 -33.28 0.11
C ASP A 371 -25.86 -33.29 1.61
N GLU A 372 -26.07 -34.43 2.30
CA GLU A 372 -25.86 -34.53 3.75
C GLU A 372 -24.41 -34.29 4.18
N LYS A 373 -23.42 -34.63 3.34
CA LYS A 373 -21.99 -34.36 3.65
C LYS A 373 -21.68 -32.86 3.50
N LEU A 374 -22.22 -32.23 2.46
CA LEU A 374 -22.08 -30.78 2.26
C LEU A 374 -22.77 -30.04 3.41
N LYS A 375 -23.98 -30.45 3.77
CA LYS A 375 -24.76 -29.89 4.85
C LYS A 375 -24.02 -29.97 6.18
N ALA A 376 -23.44 -31.13 6.52
CA ALA A 376 -22.66 -31.29 7.75
C ALA A 376 -21.43 -30.36 7.83
N LYS A 377 -20.86 -29.98 6.66
CA LYS A 377 -19.62 -29.19 6.60
C LYS A 377 -19.86 -27.69 6.40
N TYR A 378 -20.88 -27.32 5.63
CA TYR A 378 -21.03 -25.95 5.12
C TYR A 378 -22.35 -25.27 5.48
N ALA A 379 -23.42 -25.99 5.86
CA ALA A 379 -24.69 -25.35 6.16
C ALA A 379 -24.61 -24.46 7.41
N GLY A 380 -25.34 -23.35 7.37
CA GLY A 380 -25.50 -22.42 8.50
C GLY A 380 -24.26 -21.59 8.85
N ILE A 381 -23.15 -21.68 8.07
CA ILE A 381 -21.98 -20.86 8.34
C ILE A 381 -22.22 -19.39 8.06
N LEU A 382 -23.04 -19.06 7.06
CA LEU A 382 -23.40 -17.68 6.73
C LEU A 382 -24.28 -17.05 7.80
N ASP A 383 -25.23 -17.77 8.37
CA ASP A 383 -26.02 -17.29 9.51
C ASP A 383 -25.16 -17.05 10.75
N GLN A 384 -24.20 -17.95 11.02
CA GLN A 384 -23.24 -17.72 12.10
C GLN A 384 -22.39 -16.46 11.84
N MET A 385 -21.89 -16.26 10.60
CA MET A 385 -21.14 -15.06 10.25
C MET A 385 -21.97 -13.80 10.43
N LYS A 386 -23.23 -13.82 9.99
CA LYS A 386 -24.17 -12.71 10.18
C LYS A 386 -24.26 -12.31 11.65
N GLY A 387 -24.56 -13.25 12.53
CA GLY A 387 -24.66 -12.98 13.97
C GLY A 387 -23.36 -12.44 14.57
N ILE A 388 -22.19 -12.92 14.11
CA ILE A 388 -20.90 -12.40 14.57
C ILE A 388 -20.66 -10.97 14.06
N TYR A 389 -21.00 -10.65 12.81
CA TYR A 389 -20.86 -9.27 12.30
C TYR A 389 -21.80 -8.30 13.01
N GLU A 390 -23.03 -8.71 13.34
CA GLU A 390 -23.96 -7.91 14.15
C GLU A 390 -23.37 -7.61 15.53
N GLU A 391 -22.80 -8.62 16.21
CA GLU A 391 -22.12 -8.44 17.50
C GLU A 391 -20.84 -7.60 17.39
N MET A 392 -20.08 -7.74 16.29
CA MET A 392 -18.81 -7.05 16.05
C MET A 392 -18.96 -5.55 15.75
N THR A 393 -20.02 -5.17 15.05
CA THR A 393 -20.23 -3.81 14.53
C THR A 393 -20.03 -2.71 15.60
N PRO A 394 -20.63 -2.76 16.80
CA PRO A 394 -20.40 -1.74 17.83
C PRO A 394 -18.94 -1.71 18.33
N TYR A 395 -18.25 -2.84 18.36
CA TYR A 395 -16.84 -2.90 18.74
C TYR A 395 -15.92 -2.38 17.62
N SER A 396 -16.25 -2.60 16.35
CA SER A 396 -15.54 -2.03 15.21
C SER A 396 -15.63 -0.50 15.23
N LEU A 397 -16.84 0.03 15.39
CA LEU A 397 -17.06 1.47 15.52
C LEU A 397 -16.28 2.06 16.70
N ALA A 398 -16.38 1.45 17.87
CA ALA A 398 -15.66 1.89 19.06
C ALA A 398 -14.14 1.85 18.86
N ARG A 399 -13.63 0.82 18.19
CA ARG A 399 -12.23 0.68 17.82
C ARG A 399 -11.78 1.82 16.90
N ASP A 400 -12.55 2.12 15.85
CA ASP A 400 -12.22 3.18 14.91
C ASP A 400 -12.19 4.55 15.59
N TYR A 401 -13.15 4.84 16.49
CA TYR A 401 -13.11 6.08 17.27
C TYR A 401 -11.96 6.11 18.27
N ALA A 402 -11.66 5.02 18.96
CA ALA A 402 -10.52 4.96 19.87
C ALA A 402 -9.18 5.21 19.15
N LEU A 403 -9.03 4.72 17.93
CA LEU A 403 -7.82 4.90 17.14
C LEU A 403 -7.82 6.25 16.43
N GLU A 404 -8.80 6.57 15.58
CA GLU A 404 -8.81 7.73 14.70
C GLU A 404 -9.09 9.06 15.43
N ALA A 405 -10.04 9.07 16.36
CA ALA A 405 -10.37 10.26 17.14
C ALA A 405 -9.59 10.32 18.45
N GLY A 406 -9.37 9.17 19.07
CA GLY A 406 -8.71 9.05 20.37
C GLY A 406 -7.20 9.16 20.26
N LEU A 407 -6.54 8.07 19.92
CA LEU A 407 -5.07 7.96 20.00
C LEU A 407 -4.36 8.75 18.90
N SER A 408 -4.89 8.78 17.66
CA SER A 408 -4.31 9.48 16.51
C SER A 408 -5.07 10.77 16.15
N GLY A 409 -6.02 11.19 16.96
CA GLY A 409 -6.88 12.34 16.69
C GLY A 409 -6.14 13.68 16.81
N ALA A 410 -5.33 13.81 17.85
CA ALA A 410 -4.43 14.93 18.12
C ALA A 410 -3.01 14.41 18.30
N GLU A 411 -2.03 15.13 17.76
CA GLU A 411 -0.63 14.68 17.76
C GLU A 411 -0.05 14.57 19.16
N LEU A 412 -0.40 15.49 20.06
CA LEU A 412 0.09 15.48 21.43
C LEU A 412 -0.42 14.26 22.23
N VAL A 413 -1.59 13.72 21.88
CA VAL A 413 -2.12 12.49 22.51
C VAL A 413 -1.31 11.28 22.08
N ASP A 414 -0.97 11.17 20.77
CA ASP A 414 -0.11 10.11 20.26
C ASP A 414 1.30 10.20 20.87
N PHE A 415 1.89 11.39 20.85
CA PHE A 415 3.20 11.65 21.47
C PHE A 415 3.26 11.30 22.96
N ALA A 416 2.16 11.52 23.70
CA ALA A 416 2.07 11.16 25.11
C ALA A 416 2.27 9.65 25.36
N LEU A 417 1.91 8.78 24.40
CA LEU A 417 2.07 7.34 24.51
C LEU A 417 3.55 6.90 24.54
N ASP A 418 4.44 7.66 23.94
CA ASP A 418 5.89 7.40 23.97
C ASP A 418 6.43 7.39 25.39
N PHE A 419 5.83 8.15 26.30
CA PHE A 419 6.25 8.24 27.69
C PHE A 419 5.75 7.08 28.57
N LYS A 420 4.89 6.22 28.07
CA LYS A 420 4.29 5.12 28.83
C LYS A 420 5.36 4.22 29.46
N LYS A 421 6.37 3.84 28.69
CA LYS A 421 7.44 2.96 29.17
C LYS A 421 8.23 3.65 30.29
N LEU A 422 8.65 4.90 30.10
CA LEU A 422 9.39 5.66 31.13
C LEU A 422 8.59 5.77 32.43
N VAL A 423 7.27 5.99 32.37
CA VAL A 423 6.38 6.09 33.55
C VAL A 423 6.24 4.75 34.28
N SER A 424 6.34 3.63 33.57
CA SER A 424 6.16 2.27 34.12
C SER A 424 7.45 1.59 34.59
N LEU A 425 8.64 2.12 34.26
CA LEU A 425 9.93 1.54 34.68
C LEU A 425 10.10 1.54 36.19
N ASP A 426 10.74 0.49 36.72
CA ASP A 426 11.18 0.47 38.11
C ASP A 426 12.19 1.61 38.35
N LYS A 427 11.94 2.41 39.39
CA LYS A 427 12.77 3.56 39.74
C LYS A 427 14.21 3.20 40.07
N LYS A 428 14.48 1.92 40.37
CA LYS A 428 15.80 1.37 40.64
C LYS A 428 16.58 0.97 39.39
N ASP A 429 15.88 0.78 38.27
CA ASP A 429 16.48 0.41 36.98
C ASP A 429 17.04 1.65 36.27
N THR A 430 18.18 2.13 36.77
CA THR A 430 18.81 3.38 36.28
C THR A 430 19.29 3.27 34.83
N GLU A 431 19.69 2.06 34.38
CA GLU A 431 20.15 1.82 33.00
C GLU A 431 18.99 1.87 32.00
N ALA A 432 17.91 1.16 32.29
CA ALA A 432 16.72 1.21 31.43
C ALA A 432 16.11 2.61 31.38
N ILE A 433 16.11 3.34 32.50
CA ILE A 433 15.66 4.74 32.56
C ILE A 433 16.53 5.64 31.69
N ALA A 434 17.87 5.56 31.81
CA ALA A 434 18.75 6.37 30.99
C ALA A 434 18.61 6.12 29.51
N LYS A 435 18.51 4.86 29.09
CA LYS A 435 18.26 4.46 27.70
C LYS A 435 16.93 5.01 27.19
N GLU A 436 15.86 4.92 27.98
CA GLU A 436 14.53 5.40 27.59
C GLU A 436 14.50 6.93 27.49
N VAL A 437 15.13 7.63 28.43
CA VAL A 437 15.25 9.09 28.41
C VAL A 437 15.99 9.56 27.17
N GLU A 438 17.09 8.92 26.79
CA GLU A 438 17.85 9.26 25.59
C GLU A 438 17.02 9.04 24.30
N GLY A 439 16.26 7.94 24.25
CA GLY A 439 15.30 7.70 23.16
C GLY A 439 14.22 8.80 23.08
N LEU A 440 13.67 9.22 24.23
CA LEU A 440 12.66 10.26 24.29
C LEU A 440 13.20 11.65 23.93
N LYS A 441 14.46 11.98 24.22
CA LYS A 441 15.09 13.22 23.75
C LYS A 441 15.09 13.32 22.23
N LYS A 442 15.52 12.23 21.54
CA LYS A 442 15.51 12.16 20.07
C LYS A 442 14.10 12.28 19.49
N LYS A 443 13.15 11.54 20.05
CA LYS A 443 11.74 11.59 19.63
C LYS A 443 11.13 12.98 19.84
N SER A 444 11.41 13.63 20.97
CA SER A 444 10.94 14.97 21.28
C SER A 444 11.44 16.00 20.27
N ALA A 445 12.72 15.96 19.94
CA ALA A 445 13.32 16.85 18.95
C ALA A 445 12.65 16.68 17.56
N ALA A 446 12.42 15.42 17.13
CA ALA A 446 11.74 15.14 15.88
C ALA A 446 10.27 15.59 15.90
N PHE A 447 9.56 15.38 17.00
CA PHE A 447 8.16 15.77 17.18
C PHE A 447 7.99 17.30 17.05
N TYR A 448 8.73 18.08 17.84
CA TYR A 448 8.53 19.53 17.86
C TYR A 448 9.00 20.25 16.59
N LYS A 449 9.86 19.65 15.77
CA LYS A 449 10.26 20.20 14.48
C LYS A 449 9.06 20.51 13.59
N ASN A 450 8.05 19.65 13.60
CA ASN A 450 6.87 19.74 12.74
C ASN A 450 5.54 19.84 13.53
N TYR A 451 5.60 20.28 14.80
CA TYR A 451 4.42 20.40 15.66
C TYR A 451 3.87 21.82 15.70
N ASN A 452 2.54 21.95 15.62
CA ASN A 452 1.85 23.22 15.81
C ASN A 452 0.78 23.08 16.91
N LEU A 453 1.00 23.75 18.03
CA LEU A 453 0.14 23.67 19.21
C LEU A 453 -1.29 24.17 18.95
N ASP A 454 -1.45 25.23 18.15
CA ASP A 454 -2.76 25.85 17.94
C ASP A 454 -3.63 24.99 17.00
N THR A 455 -3.05 24.40 15.99
CA THR A 455 -3.74 23.42 15.12
C THR A 455 -4.12 22.18 15.93
N ASP A 456 -3.17 21.62 16.68
CA ASP A 456 -3.39 20.39 17.46
C ASP A 456 -4.45 20.57 18.56
N LYS A 457 -4.52 21.77 19.17
CA LYS A 457 -5.57 22.14 20.12
C LYS A 457 -6.99 22.10 19.49
N LYS A 458 -7.11 22.57 18.25
CA LYS A 458 -8.39 22.49 17.50
C LYS A 458 -8.74 21.04 17.18
N LEU A 459 -7.74 20.25 16.78
CA LEU A 459 -7.90 18.82 16.52
C LEU A 459 -8.35 18.07 17.77
N LEU A 460 -7.67 18.26 18.91
CA LEU A 460 -8.06 17.63 20.18
C LEU A 460 -9.50 17.91 20.55
N ALA A 461 -9.91 19.19 20.48
CA ALA A 461 -11.27 19.58 20.82
C ALA A 461 -12.32 18.92 19.91
N ALA A 462 -12.09 18.94 18.59
CA ALA A 462 -13.01 18.38 17.61
C ALA A 462 -13.10 16.85 17.72
N MET A 463 -11.97 16.17 17.81
CA MET A 463 -11.92 14.71 17.85
C MET A 463 -12.56 14.15 19.14
N MET A 464 -12.31 14.78 20.31
CA MET A 464 -12.94 14.37 21.56
C MET A 464 -14.46 14.61 21.58
N SER A 465 -14.93 15.70 20.96
CA SER A 465 -16.38 15.94 20.78
C SER A 465 -17.00 14.84 19.93
N MET A 466 -16.42 14.58 18.77
CA MET A 466 -16.93 13.56 17.87
C MET A 466 -16.88 12.14 18.48
N TYR A 467 -15.86 11.83 19.27
CA TYR A 467 -15.78 10.55 19.98
C TYR A 467 -16.95 10.41 20.96
N HIS A 468 -17.20 11.44 21.78
CA HIS A 468 -18.27 11.44 22.75
C HIS A 468 -19.66 11.32 22.12
N GLU A 469 -19.89 12.00 20.99
CA GLU A 469 -21.20 12.09 20.33
C GLU A 469 -21.59 10.82 19.54
N ASN A 470 -20.62 10.03 19.07
CA ASN A 470 -20.90 8.98 18.09
C ASN A 470 -20.65 7.55 18.60
N VAL A 471 -20.27 7.38 19.86
CA VAL A 471 -19.97 6.07 20.44
C VAL A 471 -20.80 5.83 21.70
N GLU A 472 -21.27 4.60 21.89
CA GLU A 472 -22.04 4.25 23.09
C GLU A 472 -21.25 4.53 24.37
N ALA A 473 -21.95 4.91 25.42
CA ALA A 473 -21.38 5.31 26.72
C ALA A 473 -20.42 4.26 27.32
N LYS A 474 -20.66 2.96 27.07
CA LYS A 474 -19.79 1.88 27.55
C LYS A 474 -18.40 1.88 26.88
N PHE A 475 -18.28 2.50 25.72
CA PHE A 475 -17.04 2.62 24.95
C PHE A 475 -16.41 4.03 25.03
N LEU A 476 -16.85 4.86 25.97
CA LEU A 476 -16.20 6.15 26.24
C LEU A 476 -15.11 5.98 27.29
N PRO A 477 -13.90 6.52 27.07
CA PRO A 477 -12.83 6.55 28.08
C PRO A 477 -13.30 7.30 29.36
N GLU A 478 -12.89 6.83 30.53
CA GLU A 478 -13.30 7.44 31.80
C GLU A 478 -12.91 8.92 31.90
N GLU A 479 -11.70 9.28 31.44
CA GLU A 479 -11.28 10.67 31.43
C GLU A 479 -12.17 11.54 30.54
N LEU A 480 -12.67 10.99 29.41
CA LEU A 480 -13.58 11.69 28.51
C LEU A 480 -14.96 11.92 29.19
N LYS A 481 -15.48 10.92 29.91
CA LYS A 481 -16.73 11.08 30.72
C LYS A 481 -16.58 12.16 31.77
N VAL A 482 -15.45 12.16 32.48
CA VAL A 482 -15.15 13.20 33.50
C VAL A 482 -15.10 14.59 32.86
N ILE A 483 -14.48 14.71 31.70
CA ILE A 483 -14.38 15.98 30.97
C ILE A 483 -15.72 16.43 30.46
N ALA A 484 -16.52 15.54 29.86
CA ALA A 484 -17.86 15.86 29.39
C ALA A 484 -18.71 16.45 30.49
N LYS A 485 -18.69 15.85 31.68
CA LYS A 485 -19.42 16.36 32.86
C LYS A 485 -18.86 17.71 33.36
N LYS A 486 -17.52 17.81 33.50
CA LYS A 486 -16.87 18.99 34.10
C LYS A 486 -16.95 20.23 33.21
N TYR A 487 -16.82 20.07 31.90
CA TYR A 487 -16.85 21.16 30.93
C TYR A 487 -18.20 21.28 30.22
N LYS A 488 -19.21 20.51 30.63
CA LYS A 488 -20.57 20.51 30.04
C LYS A 488 -20.54 20.38 28.52
N GLY A 489 -19.63 19.53 27.98
CA GLY A 489 -19.44 19.32 26.54
C GLY A 489 -18.60 20.38 25.83
N ASP A 490 -18.08 21.39 26.51
CA ASP A 490 -17.15 22.36 25.91
C ASP A 490 -15.75 21.80 25.82
N TYR A 491 -15.50 21.03 24.76
CA TYR A 491 -14.20 20.42 24.47
C TYR A 491 -13.14 21.46 24.04
N LYS A 492 -13.56 22.65 23.56
CA LYS A 492 -12.61 23.74 23.24
C LYS A 492 -12.00 24.31 24.51
N ALA A 493 -12.83 24.57 25.53
CA ALA A 493 -12.34 25.01 26.84
C ALA A 493 -11.46 23.95 27.50
N TYR A 494 -11.81 22.66 27.38
CA TYR A 494 -10.96 21.57 27.83
C TYR A 494 -9.60 21.56 27.15
N ALA A 495 -9.55 21.51 25.82
CA ALA A 495 -8.32 21.44 25.04
C ALA A 495 -7.40 22.63 25.36
N LYS A 496 -7.94 23.87 25.42
CA LYS A 496 -7.20 25.06 25.84
C LYS A 496 -6.55 24.88 27.20
N LYS A 497 -7.30 24.39 28.20
CA LYS A 497 -6.79 24.23 29.56
C LYS A 497 -5.83 23.06 29.71
N ALA A 498 -6.11 21.94 29.04
CA ALA A 498 -5.26 20.74 29.08
C ALA A 498 -3.89 21.02 28.49
N MET A 499 -3.83 21.59 27.29
CA MET A 499 -2.56 21.90 26.61
C MET A 499 -1.78 23.01 27.33
N ALA A 500 -2.44 24.00 27.90
CA ALA A 500 -1.75 25.02 28.73
C ALA A 500 -1.10 24.43 29.99
N LYS A 501 -1.63 23.33 30.54
CA LYS A 501 -1.11 22.65 31.73
C LYS A 501 -0.14 21.52 31.42
N SER A 502 -0.23 20.95 30.23
CA SER A 502 0.62 19.82 29.83
C SER A 502 2.07 20.24 29.71
N ILE A 503 2.97 19.49 30.32
CA ILE A 503 4.40 19.62 30.11
C ILE A 503 4.79 19.15 28.71
N LEU A 504 4.06 18.18 28.16
CA LEU A 504 4.27 17.64 26.83
C LEU A 504 3.95 18.65 25.71
N ALA A 505 3.20 19.71 26.02
CA ALA A 505 2.91 20.79 25.08
C ALA A 505 3.97 21.92 25.09
N LYS A 506 5.00 21.82 25.93
CA LYS A 506 5.98 22.88 26.17
C LYS A 506 7.39 22.37 25.93
N GLN A 507 7.88 22.53 24.71
CA GLN A 507 9.15 21.99 24.26
C GLN A 507 10.30 22.23 25.26
N SER A 508 10.59 23.49 25.61
CA SER A 508 11.73 23.83 26.50
C SER A 508 11.61 23.19 27.90
N GLN A 509 10.38 23.13 28.45
CA GLN A 509 10.17 22.52 29.77
C GLN A 509 10.31 20.98 29.72
N LEU A 510 9.91 20.36 28.63
CA LEU A 510 10.05 18.91 28.45
C LEU A 510 11.53 18.55 28.21
N GLU A 511 12.23 19.30 27.38
CA GLU A 511 13.66 19.12 27.12
C GLU A 511 14.50 19.29 28.42
N ASP A 512 14.22 20.33 29.21
CA ASP A 512 14.87 20.51 30.50
C ASP A 512 14.54 19.35 31.47
N MET A 513 13.29 18.92 31.52
CA MET A 513 12.90 17.77 32.35
C MET A 513 13.62 16.49 31.93
N LEU A 514 13.78 16.23 30.63
CA LEU A 514 14.49 15.04 30.13
C LEU A 514 15.99 15.15 30.31
N ALA A 515 16.58 16.35 30.21
CA ALA A 515 17.98 16.57 30.46
C ALA A 515 18.35 16.30 31.94
N ASN A 516 17.46 16.69 32.87
CA ASN A 516 17.65 16.58 34.31
C ASN A 516 16.74 15.49 34.94
N TYR A 517 16.38 14.45 34.19
CA TYR A 517 15.38 13.48 34.61
C TYR A 517 15.77 12.73 35.90
N LYS A 518 14.81 12.67 36.82
CA LYS A 518 14.87 11.86 38.04
C LYS A 518 13.63 10.93 38.09
N PRO A 519 13.78 9.70 38.63
CA PRO A 519 12.64 8.73 38.68
C PRO A 519 11.38 9.26 39.36
N SER A 520 11.50 10.26 40.26
CA SER A 520 10.34 10.91 40.86
C SER A 520 9.50 11.72 39.88
N MET A 521 10.09 12.18 38.77
CA MET A 521 9.41 12.98 37.72
C MET A 521 8.43 12.16 36.92
N ALA A 522 8.51 10.83 36.89
CA ALA A 522 7.50 9.95 36.31
C ALA A 522 6.08 10.27 36.84
N LYS A 523 5.95 10.62 38.13
CA LYS A 523 4.68 11.04 38.73
C LYS A 523 4.13 12.35 38.13
N LYS A 524 5.00 13.26 37.66
CA LYS A 524 4.59 14.51 37.02
C LYS A 524 4.02 14.23 35.64
N ILE A 525 4.66 13.33 34.86
CA ILE A 525 4.17 12.88 33.56
C ILE A 525 2.82 12.13 33.74
N ALA A 526 2.74 11.21 34.70
CA ALA A 526 1.51 10.45 34.97
C ALA A 526 0.31 11.33 35.37
N LYS A 527 0.55 12.54 35.88
CA LYS A 527 -0.48 13.53 36.23
C LYS A 527 -0.78 14.54 35.11
N ASP A 528 -0.01 14.51 34.02
CA ASP A 528 -0.23 15.37 32.87
C ASP A 528 -1.63 15.13 32.25
N PRO A 529 -2.43 16.17 31.99
CA PRO A 529 -3.79 15.99 31.50
C PRO A 529 -3.89 15.33 30.14
N VAL A 530 -2.92 15.54 29.24
CA VAL A 530 -2.90 14.90 27.91
C VAL A 530 -2.47 13.45 28.04
N TYR A 531 -1.44 13.16 28.86
CA TYR A 531 -1.02 11.79 29.15
C TYR A 531 -2.16 10.97 29.79
N LYS A 532 -2.91 11.54 30.73
CA LYS A 532 -4.07 10.87 31.33
C LYS A 532 -5.14 10.53 30.30
N MET A 533 -5.44 11.46 29.39
CA MET A 533 -6.41 11.20 28.32
C MET A 533 -5.89 10.06 27.42
N ALA A 534 -4.64 10.12 26.96
CA ALA A 534 -4.02 9.10 26.14
C ALA A 534 -4.10 7.71 26.80
N MET A 535 -3.73 7.64 28.08
CA MET A 535 -3.77 6.38 28.84
C MET A 535 -5.18 5.87 29.07
N SER A 536 -6.17 6.74 29.35
CA SER A 536 -7.57 6.35 29.52
C SER A 536 -8.17 5.76 28.24
N ILE A 537 -7.82 6.33 27.08
CA ILE A 537 -8.22 5.78 25.77
C ILE A 537 -7.53 4.44 25.51
N LEU A 538 -6.21 4.38 25.73
CA LEU A 538 -5.42 3.16 25.53
C LEU A 538 -5.88 2.00 26.41
N ASP A 539 -6.21 2.27 27.69
CA ASP A 539 -6.67 1.27 28.65
C ASP A 539 -8.05 0.71 28.25
N LEU A 540 -8.98 1.57 27.86
CA LEU A 540 -10.28 1.14 27.33
C LEU A 540 -10.11 0.30 26.05
N TYR A 541 -9.29 0.77 25.13
CA TYR A 541 -8.99 0.05 23.88
C TYR A 541 -8.42 -1.34 24.16
N LYS A 542 -7.38 -1.44 25.01
CA LYS A 542 -6.68 -2.69 25.27
C LYS A 542 -7.47 -3.69 26.12
N ASN A 543 -8.26 -3.19 27.09
CA ASN A 543 -8.89 -4.06 28.08
C ASN A 543 -10.37 -4.38 27.78
N THR A 544 -11.02 -3.60 26.90
CA THR A 544 -12.45 -3.76 26.60
C THR A 544 -12.74 -3.94 25.13
N ILE A 545 -12.22 -3.05 24.26
CA ILE A 545 -12.59 -3.02 22.84
C ILE A 545 -11.82 -4.10 22.07
N SER A 546 -10.49 -4.02 22.12
CA SER A 546 -9.60 -4.88 21.33
C SER A 546 -9.77 -6.38 21.63
N PRO A 547 -9.83 -6.86 22.88
CA PRO A 547 -9.98 -8.28 23.14
C PRO A 547 -11.26 -8.88 22.55
N LYS A 548 -12.39 -8.17 22.69
CA LYS A 548 -13.66 -8.66 22.14
C LYS A 548 -13.70 -8.57 20.61
N TYR A 549 -13.20 -7.48 20.05
CA TYR A 549 -13.07 -7.34 18.59
C TYR A 549 -12.26 -8.48 17.98
N TYR A 550 -11.10 -8.80 18.54
CA TYR A 550 -10.25 -9.89 18.02
C TYR A 550 -10.83 -11.27 18.27
N GLU A 551 -11.50 -11.51 19.41
CA GLU A 551 -12.24 -12.75 19.63
C GLU A 551 -13.27 -13.00 18.51
N LEU A 552 -14.04 -11.97 18.15
CA LEU A 552 -15.04 -12.05 17.09
C LEU A 552 -14.38 -12.18 15.71
N SER A 553 -13.31 -11.44 15.47
CA SER A 553 -12.50 -11.55 14.23
C SER A 553 -11.93 -12.96 14.02
N ASP A 554 -11.44 -13.61 15.07
CA ASP A 554 -10.94 -14.98 14.98
C ASP A 554 -12.05 -15.99 14.64
N LYS A 555 -13.27 -15.77 15.18
CA LYS A 555 -14.45 -16.57 14.79
C LYS A 555 -14.82 -16.37 13.33
N VAL A 556 -14.83 -15.11 12.85
CA VAL A 556 -15.05 -14.80 11.43
C VAL A 556 -13.98 -15.47 10.56
N ASN A 557 -12.70 -15.35 10.90
CA ASN A 557 -11.60 -15.94 10.14
C ASN A 557 -11.73 -17.46 9.98
N LYS A 558 -12.16 -18.14 11.04
CA LYS A 558 -12.45 -19.57 10.99
C LYS A 558 -13.56 -19.89 9.98
N LEU A 559 -14.68 -19.19 10.06
CA LEU A 559 -15.82 -19.39 9.15
C LEU A 559 -15.48 -18.96 7.71
N GLN A 560 -14.71 -17.89 7.53
CA GLN A 560 -14.23 -17.43 6.24
C GLN A 560 -13.37 -18.49 5.54
N ARG A 561 -12.53 -19.21 6.30
CA ARG A 561 -11.77 -20.36 5.76
C ARG A 561 -12.70 -21.45 5.24
N THR A 562 -13.73 -21.80 6.01
CA THR A 562 -14.73 -22.79 5.61
C THR A 562 -15.54 -22.33 4.42
N TYR A 563 -15.98 -21.06 4.41
CA TYR A 563 -16.69 -20.46 3.29
C TYR A 563 -15.86 -20.47 2.00
N MET A 564 -14.58 -20.08 2.09
CA MET A 564 -13.67 -20.09 0.94
C MET A 564 -13.47 -21.51 0.39
N ALA A 565 -13.27 -22.50 1.26
CA ALA A 565 -13.20 -23.91 0.83
C ALA A 565 -14.48 -24.37 0.13
N GLY A 566 -15.63 -23.97 0.64
CA GLY A 566 -16.92 -24.28 0.04
C GLY A 566 -17.14 -23.55 -1.31
N LEU A 567 -16.75 -22.29 -1.43
CA LEU A 567 -16.80 -21.58 -2.72
C LEU A 567 -15.96 -22.28 -3.80
N MET A 568 -14.76 -22.71 -3.46
CA MET A 568 -13.88 -23.45 -4.37
C MET A 568 -14.47 -24.81 -4.74
N ALA A 569 -15.16 -25.49 -3.82
CA ALA A 569 -15.81 -26.77 -4.08
C ALA A 569 -17.10 -26.59 -4.92
N MET A 570 -17.88 -25.55 -4.66
CA MET A 570 -19.12 -25.23 -5.40
C MET A 570 -18.83 -24.81 -6.84
N GLN A 571 -17.74 -24.11 -7.08
CA GLN A 571 -17.35 -23.60 -8.41
C GLN A 571 -16.07 -24.29 -8.89
N SER A 572 -16.04 -25.61 -8.91
CA SER A 572 -14.85 -26.43 -9.23
C SER A 572 -14.23 -26.14 -10.61
N GLU A 573 -15.02 -25.65 -11.57
CA GLU A 573 -14.58 -25.26 -12.91
C GLU A 573 -13.95 -23.84 -12.97
N LYS A 574 -14.10 -23.04 -11.90
CA LYS A 574 -13.53 -21.71 -11.82
C LYS A 574 -12.09 -21.79 -11.32
N VAL A 575 -11.18 -21.16 -12.04
CA VAL A 575 -9.81 -20.90 -11.53
C VAL A 575 -9.87 -19.70 -10.58
N PHE A 576 -9.64 -19.95 -9.30
CA PHE A 576 -9.59 -18.90 -8.30
C PHE A 576 -8.18 -18.32 -8.22
N TYR A 577 -8.07 -17.00 -8.13
CA TYR A 577 -6.86 -16.35 -7.68
C TYR A 577 -6.94 -16.09 -6.18
N ALA A 578 -5.80 -16.09 -5.50
CA ALA A 578 -5.78 -15.82 -4.07
C ALA A 578 -5.66 -14.31 -3.80
N ASP A 579 -6.32 -13.83 -2.75
CA ASP A 579 -6.13 -12.47 -2.25
C ASP A 579 -4.66 -12.14 -2.08
N ALA A 580 -4.30 -10.87 -2.34
CA ALA A 580 -2.95 -10.36 -2.11
C ALA A 580 -2.58 -10.44 -0.63
N ASN A 581 -1.32 -10.77 -0.35
CA ASN A 581 -0.80 -10.97 1.01
C ASN A 581 0.69 -10.58 1.14
N SER A 582 1.13 -9.59 0.35
CA SER A 582 2.52 -9.11 0.26
C SER A 582 3.49 -10.14 -0.32
N THR A 583 3.00 -11.07 -1.15
CA THR A 583 3.83 -12.02 -1.89
C THR A 583 3.88 -11.68 -3.37
N PHE A 584 4.89 -12.21 -4.06
CA PHE A 584 5.09 -11.97 -5.48
C PHE A 584 3.92 -12.49 -6.34
N ARG A 585 3.39 -11.62 -7.21
CA ARG A 585 2.24 -11.91 -8.08
C ARG A 585 2.46 -11.37 -9.49
N VAL A 586 1.71 -11.96 -10.42
CA VAL A 586 1.62 -11.57 -11.83
C VAL A 586 0.20 -11.13 -12.12
N HIS A 587 0.06 -10.01 -12.78
CA HIS A 587 -1.21 -9.45 -13.24
C HIS A 587 -1.09 -9.22 -14.73
N PHE A 588 -2.11 -9.53 -15.52
CA PHE A 588 -2.11 -9.23 -16.95
C PHE A 588 -3.41 -8.57 -17.37
N GLY A 589 -3.35 -7.80 -18.43
CA GLY A 589 -4.43 -7.00 -18.93
C GLY A 589 -4.05 -6.34 -20.24
N LYS A 590 -4.64 -5.19 -20.53
CA LYS A 590 -4.37 -4.42 -21.75
C LYS A 590 -4.46 -2.93 -21.49
N VAL A 591 -3.75 -2.15 -22.30
CA VAL A 591 -3.88 -0.69 -22.33
C VAL A 591 -5.31 -0.33 -22.74
N ALA A 592 -6.01 0.46 -21.92
CA ALA A 592 -7.39 0.84 -22.21
C ALA A 592 -7.83 2.08 -21.45
N GLY A 593 -8.53 2.97 -22.13
CA GLY A 593 -9.37 3.98 -21.53
C GLY A 593 -10.61 3.40 -20.86
N TYR A 594 -11.49 4.24 -20.32
CA TYR A 594 -12.72 3.77 -19.69
C TYR A 594 -13.81 4.85 -19.61
N LYS A 595 -15.06 4.40 -19.49
CA LYS A 595 -16.20 5.27 -19.22
C LYS A 595 -16.34 5.48 -17.72
N ALA A 596 -15.84 6.60 -17.22
CA ALA A 596 -15.86 6.93 -15.79
C ALA A 596 -17.28 7.14 -15.24
N ARG A 597 -18.15 7.82 -16.00
CA ARG A 597 -19.55 8.10 -15.66
C ARG A 597 -20.33 8.52 -16.91
N ASN A 598 -21.62 8.86 -16.73
CA ASN A 598 -22.42 9.33 -17.84
C ASN A 598 -21.76 10.51 -18.56
N ALA A 599 -21.63 10.41 -19.87
CA ALA A 599 -21.01 11.39 -20.77
C ALA A 599 -19.53 11.73 -20.49
N VAL A 600 -18.80 10.93 -19.68
CA VAL A 600 -17.36 11.11 -19.41
C VAL A 600 -16.62 9.85 -19.80
N ASN A 601 -15.87 9.93 -20.90
CA ASN A 601 -14.93 8.90 -21.32
C ASN A 601 -13.51 9.42 -21.12
N TYR A 602 -12.66 8.62 -20.54
CA TYR A 602 -11.24 8.92 -20.39
C TYR A 602 -10.42 8.13 -21.39
N ASP A 603 -9.49 8.84 -22.03
CA ASP A 603 -8.49 8.22 -22.89
C ASP A 603 -7.48 7.40 -22.05
N TYR A 604 -6.72 6.51 -22.72
CA TYR A 604 -5.78 5.61 -22.06
C TYR A 604 -4.42 6.25 -21.74
N TYR A 605 -4.12 7.46 -22.22
CA TYR A 605 -2.82 8.10 -22.01
C TYR A 605 -2.96 9.61 -21.73
N THR A 606 -1.90 10.18 -21.20
CA THR A 606 -1.72 11.62 -20.97
C THR A 606 -0.39 12.07 -21.56
N THR A 607 -0.24 13.37 -21.81
CA THR A 607 0.95 13.95 -22.44
C THR A 607 1.54 15.09 -21.60
N LEU A 608 2.75 15.50 -21.95
CA LEU A 608 3.43 16.66 -21.36
C LEU A 608 2.62 17.97 -21.56
N GLU A 609 1.83 18.05 -22.62
CA GLU A 609 0.91 19.19 -22.84
C GLU A 609 -0.03 19.37 -21.64
N GLY A 610 -0.61 18.27 -21.11
CA GLY A 610 -1.48 18.34 -19.95
C GLY A 610 -0.76 18.76 -18.64
N ILE A 611 0.56 18.60 -18.53
CA ILE A 611 1.36 19.20 -17.46
C ILE A 611 1.39 20.72 -17.62
N ILE A 612 1.64 21.20 -18.86
CA ILE A 612 1.72 22.62 -19.17
C ILE A 612 0.35 23.31 -19.00
N GLU A 613 -0.74 22.66 -19.40
CA GLU A 613 -2.11 23.16 -19.18
C GLU A 613 -2.45 23.38 -17.70
N LYS A 614 -1.87 22.56 -16.81
CA LYS A 614 -2.05 22.65 -15.36
C LYS A 614 -1.07 23.61 -14.69
N ASP A 615 -0.08 24.16 -15.41
CA ASP A 615 0.96 25.03 -14.82
C ASP A 615 0.35 26.20 -14.05
N ASN A 616 0.64 26.29 -12.78
CA ASN A 616 0.23 27.38 -11.92
C ASN A 616 1.25 27.62 -10.81
N PRO A 617 2.17 28.57 -10.96
CA PRO A 617 3.23 28.84 -9.98
C PRO A 617 2.71 29.32 -8.61
N ASN A 618 1.43 29.67 -8.48
CA ASN A 618 0.83 30.00 -7.19
C ASN A 618 0.36 28.77 -6.42
N ILE A 619 0.34 27.60 -7.05
CA ILE A 619 -0.07 26.32 -6.42
C ILE A 619 1.13 25.37 -6.45
N PHE A 620 1.70 25.11 -5.29
CA PHE A 620 2.89 24.25 -5.16
C PHE A 620 2.81 22.91 -5.92
N ASP A 621 1.63 22.27 -5.92
CA ASP A 621 1.41 20.98 -6.58
C ASP A 621 1.43 21.07 -8.12
N TYR A 622 1.34 22.29 -8.69
CA TYR A 622 1.25 22.56 -10.15
C TYR A 622 2.31 23.56 -10.65
N ASP A 623 3.34 23.86 -9.87
CA ASP A 623 4.45 24.74 -10.28
C ASP A 623 5.43 23.93 -11.16
N VAL A 624 5.30 24.06 -12.47
CA VAL A 624 6.10 23.33 -13.45
C VAL A 624 7.51 23.93 -13.55
N PRO A 625 8.59 23.12 -13.44
CA PRO A 625 9.96 23.62 -13.60
C PRO A 625 10.19 24.29 -14.96
N GLN A 626 10.86 25.46 -14.97
CA GLN A 626 11.09 26.23 -16.20
C GLN A 626 11.78 25.40 -17.28
N LYS A 627 12.79 24.59 -16.92
CA LYS A 627 13.49 23.71 -17.89
C LYS A 627 12.54 22.74 -18.59
N LEU A 628 11.51 22.23 -17.90
CA LEU A 628 10.51 21.33 -18.50
C LEU A 628 9.62 22.09 -19.50
N LYS A 629 9.25 23.36 -19.17
CA LYS A 629 8.52 24.26 -20.09
C LYS A 629 9.34 24.58 -21.33
N ASP A 630 10.65 24.82 -21.19
CA ASP A 630 11.55 25.10 -22.30
C ASP A 630 11.70 23.89 -23.23
N LEU A 631 11.86 22.69 -22.70
CA LEU A 631 11.88 21.44 -23.45
C LEU A 631 10.58 21.19 -24.23
N TYR A 632 9.41 21.48 -23.59
CA TYR A 632 8.12 21.40 -24.26
C TYR A 632 7.99 22.40 -25.41
N ALA A 633 8.35 23.67 -25.19
CA ALA A 633 8.27 24.73 -26.20
C ALA A 633 9.20 24.41 -27.40
N ALA A 634 10.37 23.86 -27.15
CA ALA A 634 11.32 23.45 -28.18
C ALA A 634 10.92 22.13 -28.88
N LYS A 635 9.97 21.38 -28.33
CA LYS A 635 9.62 20.00 -28.72
C LYS A 635 10.85 19.06 -28.73
N ASP A 636 11.81 19.32 -27.84
CA ASP A 636 13.03 18.52 -27.73
C ASP A 636 12.78 17.24 -26.94
N TYR A 637 12.01 16.34 -27.53
CA TYR A 637 11.69 15.03 -26.93
C TYR A 637 12.71 13.93 -27.30
N GLY A 638 13.65 14.23 -28.20
CA GLY A 638 14.61 13.26 -28.71
C GLY A 638 13.92 12.01 -29.26
N ARG A 639 14.49 10.83 -28.99
CA ARG A 639 13.94 9.53 -29.39
C ARG A 639 12.79 9.03 -28.48
N TYR A 640 12.44 9.78 -27.45
CA TYR A 640 11.44 9.36 -26.45
C TYR A 640 10.00 9.77 -26.82
N GLY A 641 9.86 10.70 -27.76
CA GLY A 641 8.54 11.15 -28.24
C GLY A 641 7.81 10.11 -29.10
N GLN A 642 6.48 10.15 -29.07
CA GLN A 642 5.61 9.37 -29.97
C GLN A 642 4.69 10.32 -30.71
N ASN A 643 4.63 10.23 -32.04
CA ASN A 643 3.75 11.06 -32.89
C ASN A 643 3.89 12.57 -32.63
N GLY A 644 5.10 13.04 -32.33
CA GLY A 644 5.35 14.47 -32.05
C GLY A 644 4.92 14.95 -30.65
N GLN A 645 4.55 14.04 -29.77
CA GLN A 645 4.14 14.31 -28.38
C GLN A 645 5.05 13.52 -27.42
N MET A 646 5.10 13.98 -26.16
CA MET A 646 5.72 13.25 -25.06
C MET A 646 4.61 12.69 -24.17
N ASN A 647 4.43 11.36 -24.21
CA ASN A 647 3.49 10.66 -23.32
C ASN A 647 4.04 10.66 -21.90
N VAL A 648 3.15 10.81 -20.90
CA VAL A 648 3.52 10.86 -19.48
C VAL A 648 3.01 9.64 -18.74
N CYS A 649 1.68 9.42 -18.73
CA CYS A 649 1.08 8.29 -18.04
C CYS A 649 0.13 7.53 -18.98
N PHE A 650 -0.14 6.27 -18.63
CA PHE A 650 -1.17 5.48 -19.30
C PHE A 650 -1.97 4.63 -18.31
N ALA A 651 -3.17 4.25 -18.72
CA ALA A 651 -4.09 3.41 -17.98
C ALA A 651 -4.19 2.02 -18.62
N ALA A 652 -4.29 1.00 -17.79
CA ALA A 652 -4.47 -0.38 -18.23
C ALA A 652 -5.42 -1.14 -17.30
N THR A 653 -5.85 -2.32 -17.72
CA THR A 653 -6.84 -3.14 -16.99
C THR A 653 -6.21 -4.08 -15.96
N ASN A 654 -4.92 -3.98 -15.65
CA ASN A 654 -4.26 -4.85 -14.68
C ASN A 654 -4.87 -4.69 -13.27
N HIS A 655 -5.18 -5.80 -12.63
CA HIS A 655 -5.70 -5.83 -11.26
C HIS A 655 -4.55 -5.60 -10.26
N THR A 656 -4.31 -4.37 -9.84
CA THR A 656 -3.23 -3.99 -8.91
C THR A 656 -3.77 -3.46 -7.59
N THR A 657 -2.94 -3.44 -6.54
CA THR A 657 -3.23 -2.82 -5.25
C THR A 657 -1.98 -2.19 -4.64
N GLY A 658 -2.11 -1.54 -3.48
CA GLY A 658 -0.96 -1.00 -2.74
C GLY A 658 0.14 -2.05 -2.54
N GLY A 659 1.41 -1.69 -2.77
CA GLY A 659 2.54 -2.61 -2.87
C GLY A 659 2.98 -2.88 -4.32
N ASN A 660 2.07 -2.76 -5.30
CA ASN A 660 2.42 -2.70 -6.72
C ASN A 660 3.04 -1.35 -7.15
N SER A 661 3.17 -0.40 -6.26
CA SER A 661 3.93 0.83 -6.52
C SER A 661 5.35 0.49 -6.93
N GLY A 662 5.82 1.02 -8.09
CA GLY A 662 7.10 0.72 -8.70
C GLY A 662 7.20 -0.64 -9.39
N SER A 663 6.09 -1.33 -9.61
CA SER A 663 6.08 -2.59 -10.37
C SER A 663 6.32 -2.34 -11.86
N PRO A 664 7.16 -3.14 -12.53
CA PRO A 664 7.34 -3.08 -13.97
C PRO A 664 6.04 -3.38 -14.69
N VAL A 665 5.75 -2.60 -15.72
CA VAL A 665 4.71 -2.90 -16.71
C VAL A 665 5.40 -3.35 -17.98
N LEU A 666 5.13 -4.58 -18.40
CA LEU A 666 5.78 -5.21 -19.53
C LEU A 666 4.81 -5.38 -20.70
N ASN A 667 5.32 -5.27 -21.91
CA ASN A 667 4.57 -5.58 -23.13
C ASN A 667 4.52 -7.10 -23.44
N ALA A 668 3.93 -7.46 -24.56
CA ALA A 668 3.79 -8.85 -25.02
C ALA A 668 5.13 -9.60 -25.18
N ASN A 669 6.23 -8.89 -25.40
CA ASN A 669 7.57 -9.46 -25.57
C ASN A 669 8.37 -9.52 -24.24
N GLY A 670 7.76 -9.11 -23.10
CA GLY A 670 8.46 -9.01 -21.81
C GLY A 670 9.38 -7.79 -21.69
N GLU A 671 9.22 -6.78 -22.54
CA GLU A 671 9.99 -5.54 -22.53
C GLU A 671 9.30 -4.51 -21.62
N LEU A 672 10.07 -3.73 -20.86
CA LEU A 672 9.57 -2.69 -19.95
C LEU A 672 9.03 -1.51 -20.76
N ILE A 673 7.76 -1.17 -20.51
CA ILE A 673 7.05 -0.05 -21.13
C ILE A 673 6.56 1.00 -20.11
N GLY A 674 6.60 0.70 -18.83
CA GLY A 674 6.15 1.65 -17.80
C GLY A 674 6.32 1.15 -16.38
N LEU A 675 6.00 2.02 -15.43
CA LEU A 675 6.03 1.78 -13.98
C LEU A 675 4.62 1.96 -13.41
N ASN A 676 4.06 0.91 -12.81
CA ASN A 676 2.80 1.05 -12.11
C ASN A 676 2.97 1.89 -10.84
N PHE A 677 2.09 2.88 -10.60
CA PHE A 677 2.21 3.71 -9.40
C PHE A 677 0.88 4.01 -8.69
N ASP A 678 -0.27 3.93 -9.39
CA ASP A 678 -1.56 4.29 -8.80
C ASP A 678 -2.72 3.52 -9.46
N ARG A 679 -3.94 3.82 -9.04
CA ARG A 679 -5.21 3.35 -9.63
C ARG A 679 -6.15 4.53 -9.84
N ALA A 680 -6.99 4.47 -10.89
CA ALA A 680 -8.05 5.44 -11.09
C ALA A 680 -9.10 5.35 -9.97
N TRP A 681 -9.55 6.49 -9.47
CA TRP A 681 -10.43 6.60 -8.30
C TRP A 681 -11.73 5.81 -8.42
N GLU A 682 -12.29 5.75 -9.63
CA GLU A 682 -13.49 4.98 -9.93
C GLU A 682 -13.31 3.47 -9.77
N GLY A 683 -12.05 2.98 -9.78
CA GLY A 683 -11.68 1.58 -9.66
C GLY A 683 -11.04 1.20 -8.32
N VAL A 684 -10.95 2.11 -7.32
CA VAL A 684 -10.26 1.80 -6.04
C VAL A 684 -10.93 0.71 -5.21
N MET A 685 -12.19 0.36 -5.50
CA MET A 685 -12.90 -0.74 -4.85
C MET A 685 -12.40 -2.12 -5.32
N SER A 686 -11.48 -2.20 -6.28
CA SER A 686 -10.97 -3.47 -6.84
C SER A 686 -10.30 -4.40 -5.81
N ASP A 687 -9.94 -3.89 -4.63
CA ASP A 687 -9.46 -4.73 -3.52
C ASP A 687 -10.56 -5.63 -2.91
N LEU A 688 -11.84 -5.35 -3.22
CA LEU A 688 -13.05 -5.98 -2.68
C LEU A 688 -13.94 -6.57 -3.77
N MET A 689 -13.91 -5.97 -4.94
CA MET A 689 -14.63 -6.41 -6.14
C MET A 689 -14.02 -5.71 -7.36
N TYR A 690 -13.40 -6.49 -8.22
CA TYR A 690 -12.85 -6.02 -9.48
C TYR A 690 -13.94 -5.90 -10.55
N ASP A 691 -13.84 -4.89 -11.43
CA ASP A 691 -14.69 -4.72 -12.63
C ASP A 691 -13.83 -4.21 -13.79
N ALA A 692 -13.63 -5.05 -14.80
CA ALA A 692 -12.81 -4.76 -15.98
C ALA A 692 -13.30 -3.54 -16.78
N THR A 693 -14.56 -3.14 -16.64
CA THR A 693 -15.11 -1.99 -17.36
C THR A 693 -14.66 -0.65 -16.80
N ILE A 694 -14.20 -0.62 -15.52
CA ILE A 694 -13.88 0.62 -14.81
C ILE A 694 -12.56 0.59 -14.03
N CYS A 695 -12.12 -0.56 -13.54
CA CYS A 695 -10.87 -0.66 -12.81
C CYS A 695 -9.69 -0.44 -13.76
N ARG A 696 -8.89 0.57 -13.46
CA ARG A 696 -7.65 0.87 -14.19
C ARG A 696 -6.52 1.10 -13.21
N ASN A 697 -5.40 0.42 -13.46
CA ASN A 697 -4.14 0.85 -12.89
C ASN A 697 -3.59 2.03 -13.70
N VAL A 698 -2.79 2.86 -13.06
CA VAL A 698 -2.13 4.02 -13.66
C VAL A 698 -0.64 3.78 -13.65
N SER A 699 -0.03 3.91 -14.83
CA SER A 699 1.39 3.64 -15.04
C SER A 699 2.08 4.84 -15.68
N LEU A 700 3.30 5.10 -15.24
CA LEU A 700 4.19 6.08 -15.84
C LEU A 700 4.83 5.47 -17.10
N ASP A 701 4.79 6.18 -18.23
CA ASP A 701 5.46 5.73 -19.47
C ASP A 701 6.98 5.75 -19.28
N ILE A 702 7.63 4.64 -19.58
CA ILE A 702 9.08 4.52 -19.40
C ILE A 702 9.86 5.52 -20.24
N ARG A 703 9.31 5.96 -21.38
CA ARG A 703 9.94 6.97 -22.24
C ARG A 703 9.99 8.32 -21.58
N TYR A 704 8.97 8.68 -20.76
CA TYR A 704 9.01 9.89 -19.95
C TYR A 704 10.08 9.81 -18.86
N VAL A 705 10.27 8.64 -18.26
CA VAL A 705 11.38 8.41 -17.32
C VAL A 705 12.72 8.72 -17.99
N LEU A 706 12.96 8.10 -19.15
CA LEU A 706 14.22 8.30 -19.89
C LEU A 706 14.40 9.73 -20.40
N PHE A 707 13.32 10.38 -20.84
CA PHE A 707 13.33 11.80 -21.23
C PHE A 707 13.74 12.71 -20.05
N ILE A 708 13.20 12.47 -18.85
CA ILE A 708 13.57 13.23 -17.66
C ILE A 708 15.04 12.94 -17.28
N VAL A 709 15.50 11.71 -17.31
CA VAL A 709 16.89 11.34 -17.01
C VAL A 709 17.87 12.00 -17.98
N ASP A 710 17.61 11.91 -19.27
CA ASP A 710 18.49 12.43 -20.32
C ASP A 710 18.39 13.96 -20.47
N LYS A 711 17.21 14.45 -20.88
CA LYS A 711 17.03 15.84 -21.30
C LYS A 711 16.87 16.82 -20.13
N PHE A 712 16.10 16.41 -19.12
CA PHE A 712 15.87 17.27 -17.96
C PHE A 712 17.03 17.22 -16.97
N ALA A 713 17.47 16.04 -16.56
CA ALA A 713 18.52 15.88 -15.55
C ALA A 713 19.94 16.01 -16.14
N GLY A 714 20.15 15.69 -17.41
CA GLY A 714 21.47 15.61 -18.01
C GLY A 714 22.28 14.39 -17.56
N ALA A 715 21.58 13.38 -17.02
CA ALA A 715 22.16 12.14 -16.51
C ALA A 715 22.12 11.00 -17.56
N GLY A 716 22.29 11.32 -18.86
CA GLY A 716 22.20 10.40 -19.97
C GLY A 716 23.14 9.20 -19.87
N TYR A 717 24.26 9.33 -19.13
CA TYR A 717 25.20 8.23 -18.87
C TYR A 717 24.52 7.02 -18.16
N LEU A 718 23.43 7.23 -17.42
CA LEU A 718 22.66 6.13 -16.82
C LEU A 718 21.94 5.29 -17.89
N ILE A 719 21.57 5.93 -19.01
CA ILE A 719 20.90 5.25 -20.14
C ILE A 719 21.88 4.35 -20.89
N ASP A 720 23.16 4.70 -20.90
CA ASP A 720 24.21 3.89 -21.53
C ASP A 720 24.40 2.53 -20.83
N GLU A 721 23.95 2.40 -19.56
CA GLU A 721 23.92 1.13 -18.84
C GLU A 721 22.71 0.26 -19.20
N MET A 722 21.70 0.79 -19.90
CA MET A 722 20.41 0.14 -20.11
C MET A 722 20.35 -0.57 -21.47
N ASN A 723 19.56 -1.65 -21.54
CA ASN A 723 19.30 -2.35 -22.79
C ASN A 723 18.04 -1.78 -23.45
N ILE A 724 18.22 -0.85 -24.39
CA ILE A 724 17.13 -0.15 -25.09
C ILE A 724 16.77 -0.89 -26.37
N VAL A 725 15.46 -1.08 -26.61
CA VAL A 725 14.86 -1.65 -27.81
C VAL A 725 14.06 -0.58 -28.54
N GLU A 726 14.41 -0.28 -29.79
CA GLU A 726 13.74 0.68 -30.69
C GLU A 726 12.71 0.00 -31.58
#